data_9850a41c3a89e88fd20558566c3188c6
#
_entry.id   9850a41c3a89e88fd20558566c3188c6
#
_cell.length_a   1.000
_cell.length_b   1.000
_cell.length_c   1.000
_cell.angle_alpha   90.00
_cell.angle_beta   90.00
_cell.angle_gamma   90.00
#
_symmetry.space_group_name_H-M   'P 1'
#
loop_
_entity.id
_entity.type
_entity.pdbx_description
1 polymer ?
#
loop_
_entity_poly.entity_id
_entity_poly.type
_entity_poly.pdbx_seq_one_letter_code
_entity_poly.pdbx_strand_id
1 'polypeptide(L)'
;MSDLSSSSAPARRPGTSVRELTFRGIILGGLMTLIFTAANVYLGLKVGLTFATSIPAAVISMAVLRHFKGHSVEENNIVQTIASAAGTLSAIIFVLPGLIMVGWWSGFPYWTTLAICLVGGILGVMYSIPLRRALVTGSDLPYPEGVAGAEVLKVGDSAGAAEANKVGLRVIIVGSVVSAAYALLSDLKLVKSALTKPFKTGDSSGSMVGVSMSMALIGVGHLVGIAVAAAILVGLFISYGAILPWRVSGKVGSDLTVIQDVFTSDVRFVGAGTIGVAAIWTLVKVIGPIVKGISDSISSSKTRHEGGEVPLTERDLPVSVVLTVVLISMIPIGFMLWGFARDMVVSRSMTGVIIVSLAFILLVGLAVASVCGYMAGLIGASNSPISGVGILVVLVAALLIKLTYGAVGGGETVKLVAYTLFTASIVFGIATISNDNLQDLKTGQLVGSTPWKQQIALIIGVIFGSAIIPPVMQLMQSAFGFQGAPGAGPNALQAPQATLISSLATGVFGGALDWGLMGIGALVGIGVIVVDEILTHTTKKFSLPPLAVGMGMYLPMTLSLTIPIGAALGWLFDKWAAHTAGDVEGKKRTGILLATGLIVGESIFGVIYAAMIAAVGSEDAIAIAPESWDSGAGIVGVITFAAAIAFLYRWTKRQAKERVEA
;
A
#
# COMPACT_ATOMS: atom_id res chain seq x y z
N MET A 1 -8.51 -3.72 28.31
CA MET A 1 -7.45 -3.80 27.28
C MET A 1 -6.04 -3.47 27.80
N SER A 2 -5.84 -3.34 29.10
CA SER A 2 -4.57 -2.89 29.71
C SER A 2 -3.61 -4.03 30.14
N ASP A 3 -3.98 -5.29 30.06
CA ASP A 3 -3.15 -6.40 30.60
C ASP A 3 -2.46 -7.31 29.57
N LEU A 4 -2.67 -7.09 28.27
CA LEU A 4 -2.07 -7.94 27.23
C LEU A 4 -0.76 -7.38 26.63
N SER A 5 -0.44 -6.12 26.89
CA SER A 5 0.76 -5.46 26.32
C SER A 5 2.07 -5.88 26.99
N SER A 6 2.03 -6.57 28.12
CA SER A 6 3.23 -6.92 28.93
C SER A 6 3.58 -8.40 28.98
N SER A 7 2.84 -9.32 28.37
CA SER A 7 3.22 -10.74 28.34
C SER A 7 4.21 -10.99 27.20
N SER A 8 5.49 -10.65 27.41
CA SER A 8 6.58 -11.19 26.62
C SER A 8 6.55 -12.72 26.70
N ALA A 9 6.74 -13.39 25.56
CA ALA A 9 6.91 -14.85 25.54
C ALA A 9 8.04 -15.24 26.52
N PRO A 10 7.94 -16.37 27.23
CA PRO A 10 8.96 -16.80 28.18
C PRO A 10 10.32 -16.86 27.50
N ALA A 11 11.34 -16.25 28.13
CA ALA A 11 12.70 -16.20 27.60
C ALA A 11 13.21 -17.63 27.35
N ARG A 12 13.46 -17.96 26.06
CA ARG A 12 14.01 -19.28 25.69
C ARG A 12 15.48 -19.39 26.06
N ARG A 13 15.83 -20.46 26.75
CA ARG A 13 17.22 -20.76 27.08
C ARG A 13 18.00 -21.21 25.82
N PRO A 14 19.31 -20.90 25.73
CA PRO A 14 20.18 -21.47 24.70
C PRO A 14 20.12 -23.01 24.76
N GLY A 15 19.82 -23.64 23.61
CA GLY A 15 19.78 -25.13 23.52
C GLY A 15 18.44 -25.72 23.10
N THR A 16 17.33 -25.01 23.12
CA THR A 16 16.06 -25.49 22.53
C THR A 16 16.02 -25.19 21.04
N SER A 17 16.35 -26.15 20.19
CA SER A 17 16.31 -26.02 18.75
C SER A 17 14.87 -26.15 18.25
N VAL A 18 14.16 -25.01 18.11
CA VAL A 18 12.89 -24.98 17.38
C VAL A 18 13.21 -24.73 15.90
N ARG A 19 12.50 -25.41 15.01
CA ARG A 19 12.61 -25.19 13.57
C ARG A 19 11.88 -23.90 13.24
N GLU A 20 12.62 -22.85 12.86
CA GLU A 20 12.08 -21.56 12.50
C GLU A 20 12.27 -21.30 11.00
N LEU A 21 13.53 -21.10 10.58
CA LEU A 21 13.89 -20.86 9.18
C LEU A 21 14.13 -22.23 8.49
N THR A 22 13.14 -22.71 7.75
CA THR A 22 13.16 -24.01 7.07
C THR A 22 13.07 -23.83 5.57
N PHE A 23 13.62 -24.78 4.80
CA PHE A 23 13.56 -24.72 3.33
C PHE A 23 12.10 -24.76 2.82
N ARG A 24 11.22 -25.59 3.42
CA ARG A 24 9.80 -25.63 3.08
C ARG A 24 9.08 -24.33 3.38
N GLY A 25 9.45 -23.67 4.50
CA GLY A 25 8.93 -22.34 4.86
C GLY A 25 9.35 -21.27 3.86
N ILE A 26 10.61 -21.29 3.41
CA ILE A 26 11.11 -20.37 2.37
C ILE A 26 10.35 -20.57 1.05
N ILE A 27 10.14 -21.82 0.61
CA ILE A 27 9.37 -22.11 -0.62
C ILE A 27 7.92 -21.60 -0.48
N LEU A 28 7.26 -21.92 0.62
CA LEU A 28 5.88 -21.50 0.85
C LEU A 28 5.78 -19.97 0.90
N GLY A 29 6.69 -19.30 1.63
CA GLY A 29 6.77 -17.84 1.67
C GLY A 29 7.00 -17.24 0.27
N GLY A 30 7.88 -17.83 -0.53
CA GLY A 30 8.13 -17.43 -1.92
C GLY A 30 6.91 -17.58 -2.83
N LEU A 31 6.16 -18.67 -2.72
CA LEU A 31 4.90 -18.86 -3.46
C LEU A 31 3.84 -17.84 -3.05
N MET A 32 3.71 -17.57 -1.76
CA MET A 32 2.79 -16.56 -1.26
C MET A 32 3.20 -15.15 -1.69
N THR A 33 4.51 -14.89 -1.75
CA THR A 33 5.07 -13.65 -2.29
C THR A 33 4.59 -13.40 -3.72
N LEU A 34 4.65 -14.41 -4.59
CA LEU A 34 4.18 -14.28 -5.98
C LEU A 34 2.73 -13.78 -6.03
N ILE A 35 1.86 -14.41 -5.23
CA ILE A 35 0.42 -14.09 -5.20
C ILE A 35 0.18 -12.67 -4.65
N PHE A 36 0.70 -12.38 -3.46
CA PHE A 36 0.41 -11.14 -2.77
C PHE A 36 1.09 -9.92 -3.39
N THR A 37 2.32 -10.08 -3.91
CA THR A 37 3.00 -8.99 -4.61
C THR A 37 2.29 -8.65 -5.91
N ALA A 38 1.90 -9.65 -6.72
CA ALA A 38 1.15 -9.42 -7.95
C ALA A 38 -0.20 -8.74 -7.68
N ALA A 39 -0.93 -9.19 -6.65
CA ALA A 39 -2.19 -8.59 -6.23
C ALA A 39 -2.02 -7.13 -5.78
N ASN A 40 -0.99 -6.84 -4.96
CA ASN A 40 -0.72 -5.49 -4.50
C ASN A 40 -0.26 -4.55 -5.63
N VAL A 41 0.56 -5.04 -6.59
CA VAL A 41 0.96 -4.26 -7.77
C VAL A 41 -0.27 -3.87 -8.58
N TYR A 42 -1.14 -4.81 -8.91
CA TYR A 42 -2.37 -4.53 -9.67
C TYR A 42 -3.28 -3.54 -8.93
N LEU A 43 -3.60 -3.82 -7.67
CA LEU A 43 -4.48 -2.98 -6.87
C LEU A 43 -3.92 -1.57 -6.69
N GLY A 44 -2.63 -1.46 -6.36
CA GLY A 44 -1.99 -0.17 -6.14
C GLY A 44 -1.91 0.68 -7.40
N LEU A 45 -1.69 0.09 -8.57
CA LEU A 45 -1.74 0.78 -9.86
C LEU A 45 -3.16 1.18 -10.25
N LYS A 46 -4.17 0.39 -9.86
CA LYS A 46 -5.57 0.68 -10.15
C LYS A 46 -6.13 1.80 -9.27
N VAL A 47 -5.86 1.77 -7.95
CA VAL A 47 -6.53 2.65 -6.98
C VAL A 47 -5.60 3.43 -6.05
N GLY A 48 -4.30 3.21 -6.11
CA GLY A 48 -3.32 3.89 -5.25
C GLY A 48 -3.28 3.41 -3.80
N LEU A 49 -3.75 2.19 -3.54
CA LEU A 49 -3.77 1.56 -2.23
C LEU A 49 -3.15 0.17 -2.30
N THR A 50 -2.47 -0.23 -1.25
CA THR A 50 -2.00 -1.61 -1.01
C THR A 50 -2.66 -2.16 0.25
N PHE A 51 -2.69 -3.47 0.41
CA PHE A 51 -3.26 -4.13 1.59
C PHE A 51 -2.19 -4.92 2.33
N ALA A 52 -2.34 -5.01 3.66
CA ALA A 52 -1.43 -5.81 4.49
C ALA A 52 -1.63 -7.31 4.24
N THR A 53 -0.54 -8.02 4.04
CA THR A 53 -0.55 -9.44 3.68
C THR A 53 -0.20 -10.37 4.86
N SER A 54 0.24 -9.82 5.98
CA SER A 54 0.72 -10.57 7.16
C SER A 54 -0.34 -11.51 7.74
N ILE A 55 -1.56 -11.05 8.00
CA ILE A 55 -2.62 -11.90 8.57
C ILE A 55 -3.08 -13.00 7.60
N PRO A 56 -3.39 -12.71 6.33
CA PRO A 56 -3.70 -13.76 5.35
C PRO A 56 -2.56 -14.76 5.18
N ALA A 57 -1.33 -14.28 5.14
CA ALA A 57 -0.15 -15.12 5.05
C ALA A 57 0.00 -16.09 6.24
N ALA A 58 -0.23 -15.60 7.46
CA ALA A 58 -0.22 -16.43 8.66
C ALA A 58 -1.28 -17.55 8.59
N VAL A 59 -2.52 -17.21 8.19
CA VAL A 59 -3.61 -18.19 8.08
C VAL A 59 -3.31 -19.26 7.02
N ILE A 60 -2.84 -18.86 5.85
CA ILE A 60 -2.48 -19.80 4.77
C ILE A 60 -1.31 -20.68 5.20
N SER A 61 -0.26 -20.08 5.80
CA SER A 61 0.90 -20.81 6.30
C SER A 61 0.49 -21.89 7.30
N MET A 62 -0.29 -21.56 8.30
CA MET A 62 -0.78 -22.52 9.30
C MET A 62 -1.66 -23.62 8.67
N ALA A 63 -2.51 -23.27 7.72
CA ALA A 63 -3.35 -24.24 7.04
C ALA A 63 -2.53 -25.23 6.20
N VAL A 64 -1.42 -24.81 5.63
CA VAL A 64 -0.53 -25.65 4.81
C VAL A 64 0.47 -26.43 5.67
N LEU A 65 1.21 -25.75 6.56
CA LEU A 65 2.31 -26.36 7.31
C LEU A 65 1.84 -27.38 8.34
N ARG A 66 0.59 -27.32 8.81
CA ARG A 66 0.04 -28.34 9.72
C ARG A 66 0.06 -29.76 9.16
N HIS A 67 0.09 -29.91 7.82
CA HIS A 67 0.19 -31.22 7.17
C HIS A 67 1.62 -31.81 7.23
N PHE A 68 2.59 -31.04 7.69
CA PHE A 68 3.98 -31.45 7.81
C PHE A 68 4.34 -31.70 9.28
N LYS A 69 5.04 -32.81 9.56
CA LYS A 69 5.51 -33.13 10.92
C LYS A 69 6.52 -32.10 11.42
N GLY A 70 6.39 -31.70 12.69
CA GLY A 70 7.32 -30.80 13.37
C GLY A 70 7.23 -29.34 12.86
N HIS A 71 6.05 -28.89 12.42
CA HIS A 71 5.79 -27.48 12.22
C HIS A 71 5.78 -26.74 13.57
N SER A 72 6.05 -25.44 13.56
CA SER A 72 6.04 -24.59 14.75
C SER A 72 5.39 -23.23 14.44
N VAL A 73 4.97 -22.51 15.50
CA VAL A 73 4.44 -21.14 15.38
C VAL A 73 5.48 -20.22 14.77
N GLU A 74 6.73 -20.40 15.15
CA GLU A 74 7.86 -19.61 14.68
C GLU A 74 8.15 -19.87 13.20
N GLU A 75 7.99 -21.11 12.72
CA GLU A 75 8.10 -21.43 11.29
C GLU A 75 6.99 -20.72 10.50
N ASN A 76 5.75 -20.72 11.01
CA ASN A 76 4.64 -19.98 10.40
C ASN A 76 4.88 -18.47 10.39
N ASN A 77 5.46 -17.92 11.47
CA ASN A 77 5.84 -16.52 11.53
C ASN A 77 6.91 -16.16 10.49
N ILE A 78 7.91 -17.03 10.25
CA ILE A 78 8.91 -16.82 9.19
C ILE A 78 8.26 -16.79 7.81
N VAL A 79 7.33 -17.70 7.52
CA VAL A 79 6.59 -17.71 6.23
C VAL A 79 5.78 -16.44 6.06
N GLN A 80 5.07 -16.03 7.11
CA GLN A 80 4.30 -14.78 7.12
C GLN A 80 5.21 -13.56 6.88
N THR A 81 6.37 -13.50 7.54
CA THR A 81 7.35 -12.42 7.39
C THR A 81 7.89 -12.33 5.96
N ILE A 82 8.22 -13.46 5.30
CA ILE A 82 8.67 -13.48 3.90
C ILE A 82 7.59 -12.89 2.98
N ALA A 83 6.35 -13.34 3.13
CA ALA A 83 5.24 -12.90 2.29
C ALA A 83 4.85 -11.43 2.55
N SER A 84 4.92 -10.98 3.80
CA SER A 84 4.63 -9.60 4.21
C SER A 84 5.63 -8.62 3.62
N ALA A 85 6.92 -8.85 3.80
CA ALA A 85 7.98 -7.98 3.30
C ALA A 85 7.88 -7.77 1.78
N ALA A 86 7.62 -8.84 1.03
CA ALA A 86 7.48 -8.75 -0.42
C ALA A 86 6.20 -8.03 -0.85
N GLY A 87 5.08 -8.30 -0.17
CA GLY A 87 3.81 -7.63 -0.40
C GLY A 87 3.92 -6.12 -0.18
N THR A 88 4.62 -5.70 0.86
CA THR A 88 4.84 -4.29 1.19
C THR A 88 5.80 -3.60 0.23
N LEU A 89 6.87 -4.28 -0.21
CA LEU A 89 7.80 -3.74 -1.20
C LEU A 89 7.09 -3.35 -2.51
N SER A 90 5.98 -4.00 -2.82
CA SER A 90 5.17 -3.68 -4.01
C SER A 90 4.70 -2.23 -4.06
N ALA A 91 4.63 -1.52 -2.91
CA ALA A 91 4.26 -0.10 -2.87
C ALA A 91 5.24 0.83 -3.61
N ILE A 92 6.41 0.33 -4.07
CA ILE A 92 7.32 1.07 -4.96
C ILE A 92 6.65 1.51 -6.28
N ILE A 93 5.53 0.87 -6.65
CA ILE A 93 4.65 1.28 -7.76
C ILE A 93 4.07 2.70 -7.60
N PHE A 94 4.16 3.28 -6.41
CA PHE A 94 3.72 4.65 -6.18
C PHE A 94 4.70 5.69 -6.73
N VAL A 95 5.91 5.30 -7.12
CA VAL A 95 6.93 6.19 -7.68
C VAL A 95 7.41 5.74 -9.07
N LEU A 96 7.74 4.48 -9.25
CA LEU A 96 8.38 3.98 -10.49
C LEU A 96 7.60 4.24 -11.78
N PRO A 97 6.26 4.11 -11.85
CA PRO A 97 5.50 4.44 -13.07
C PRO A 97 5.66 5.88 -13.51
N GLY A 98 6.01 6.79 -12.57
CA GLY A 98 6.33 8.18 -12.89
C GLY A 98 7.44 8.32 -13.94
N LEU A 99 8.40 7.39 -14.02
CA LEU A 99 9.46 7.39 -15.04
C LEU A 99 8.91 7.16 -16.46
N ILE A 100 7.83 6.40 -16.59
CA ILE A 100 7.12 6.20 -17.86
C ILE A 100 6.23 7.43 -18.14
N MET A 101 5.54 7.95 -17.12
CA MET A 101 4.66 9.10 -17.26
C MET A 101 5.39 10.38 -17.73
N VAL A 102 6.64 10.58 -17.28
CA VAL A 102 7.46 11.70 -17.77
C VAL A 102 8.16 11.40 -19.10
N GLY A 103 7.93 10.23 -19.70
CA GLY A 103 8.47 9.84 -21.00
C GLY A 103 9.96 9.45 -20.99
N TRP A 104 10.53 9.14 -19.81
CA TRP A 104 11.92 8.69 -19.68
C TRP A 104 12.07 7.20 -20.02
N TRP A 105 11.17 6.37 -19.51
CA TRP A 105 11.10 4.94 -19.85
C TRP A 105 9.88 4.66 -20.72
N SER A 106 10.07 3.72 -21.67
CA SER A 106 8.97 3.15 -22.47
C SER A 106 8.41 1.84 -21.87
N GLY A 107 9.10 1.28 -20.89
CA GLY A 107 8.76 0.07 -20.16
C GLY A 107 9.67 -0.05 -18.94
N PHE A 108 9.53 -1.11 -18.13
CA PHE A 108 10.35 -1.33 -16.94
C PHE A 108 11.56 -2.21 -17.24
N PRO A 109 12.80 -1.65 -17.31
CA PRO A 109 14.01 -2.45 -17.49
C PRO A 109 14.16 -3.41 -16.30
N TYR A 110 14.09 -4.72 -16.54
CA TYR A 110 14.04 -5.74 -15.49
C TYR A 110 15.15 -5.58 -14.44
N TRP A 111 16.41 -5.56 -14.89
CA TRP A 111 17.57 -5.53 -13.99
C TRP A 111 17.68 -4.22 -13.21
N THR A 112 17.35 -3.10 -13.82
CA THR A 112 17.36 -1.79 -13.14
C THR A 112 16.25 -1.70 -12.12
N THR A 113 15.05 -2.11 -12.47
CA THR A 113 13.89 -2.11 -11.55
C THR A 113 14.11 -3.09 -10.40
N LEU A 114 14.63 -4.31 -10.69
CA LEU A 114 15.02 -5.28 -9.66
C LEU A 114 16.05 -4.68 -8.70
N ALA A 115 17.10 -4.03 -9.24
CA ALA A 115 18.16 -3.44 -8.41
C ALA A 115 17.63 -2.32 -7.51
N ILE A 116 16.76 -1.44 -8.01
CA ILE A 116 16.10 -0.39 -7.20
C ILE A 116 15.31 -1.02 -6.04
N CYS A 117 14.45 -2.00 -6.35
CA CYS A 117 13.66 -2.71 -5.36
C CYS A 117 14.54 -3.41 -4.33
N LEU A 118 15.58 -4.10 -4.79
CA LEU A 118 16.48 -4.88 -3.95
C LEU A 118 17.28 -4.01 -2.99
N VAL A 119 17.94 -2.95 -3.50
CA VAL A 119 18.76 -2.09 -2.63
C VAL A 119 17.90 -1.25 -1.69
N GLY A 120 16.78 -0.71 -2.16
CA GLY A 120 15.83 0.01 -1.31
C GLY A 120 15.25 -0.89 -0.22
N GLY A 121 14.82 -2.10 -0.58
CA GLY A 121 14.31 -3.07 0.37
C GLY A 121 15.35 -3.56 1.37
N ILE A 122 16.56 -3.89 0.94
CA ILE A 122 17.67 -4.30 1.85
C ILE A 122 18.02 -3.16 2.81
N LEU A 123 18.15 -1.94 2.34
CA LEU A 123 18.40 -0.78 3.22
C LEU A 123 17.27 -0.59 4.23
N GLY A 124 16.00 -0.77 3.81
CA GLY A 124 14.84 -0.74 4.70
C GLY A 124 14.91 -1.79 5.80
N VAL A 125 15.30 -3.03 5.47
CA VAL A 125 15.54 -4.09 6.47
C VAL A 125 16.69 -3.70 7.39
N MET A 126 17.82 -3.25 6.86
CA MET A 126 18.99 -2.89 7.66
C MET A 126 18.70 -1.76 8.65
N TYR A 127 17.95 -0.74 8.22
CA TYR A 127 17.55 0.35 9.12
C TYR A 127 16.51 -0.08 10.17
N SER A 128 15.65 -1.04 9.84
CA SER A 128 14.66 -1.59 10.79
C SER A 128 15.31 -2.35 11.95
N ILE A 129 16.52 -2.92 11.78
CA ILE A 129 17.19 -3.71 12.82
C ILE A 129 17.53 -2.89 14.07
N PRO A 130 18.26 -1.75 13.99
CA PRO A 130 18.48 -0.91 15.16
C PRO A 130 17.19 -0.28 15.67
N LEU A 131 16.25 0.05 14.78
CA LEU A 131 14.94 0.61 15.15
C LEU A 131 14.07 -0.40 15.92
N ARG A 132 14.23 -1.72 15.70
CA ARG A 132 13.54 -2.74 16.49
C ARG A 132 13.79 -2.57 17.99
N ARG A 133 15.04 -2.39 18.39
CA ARG A 133 15.36 -2.19 19.82
C ARG A 133 14.74 -0.91 20.36
N ALA A 134 14.77 0.13 19.57
CA ALA A 134 14.24 1.43 19.92
C ALA A 134 12.70 1.42 19.98
N LEU A 135 12.04 0.92 18.97
CA LEU A 135 10.61 1.11 18.75
C LEU A 135 9.76 -0.14 19.11
N VAL A 136 10.32 -1.36 19.07
CA VAL A 136 9.57 -2.58 19.37
C VAL A 136 9.80 -3.05 20.80
N THR A 137 11.06 -3.16 21.23
CA THR A 137 11.38 -3.69 22.58
C THR A 137 11.49 -2.59 23.63
N GLY A 138 11.82 -1.37 23.23
CA GLY A 138 12.07 -0.21 24.10
C GLY A 138 10.92 0.78 24.21
N SER A 139 9.76 0.51 23.60
CA SER A 139 8.63 1.44 23.58
C SER A 139 7.29 0.75 23.87
N ASP A 140 6.31 1.53 24.30
CA ASP A 140 4.93 1.08 24.54
C ASP A 140 4.03 1.29 23.32
N LEU A 141 4.60 1.30 22.11
CA LEU A 141 3.83 1.43 20.89
C LEU A 141 2.88 0.23 20.71
N PRO A 142 1.62 0.45 20.31
CA PRO A 142 0.58 -0.57 20.31
C PRO A 142 0.77 -1.68 19.26
N TYR A 143 1.42 -1.40 18.13
CA TYR A 143 1.63 -2.35 17.02
C TYR A 143 0.36 -3.14 16.66
N PRO A 144 -0.74 -2.51 16.25
CA PRO A 144 -2.04 -3.18 16.16
C PRO A 144 -2.04 -4.39 15.21
N GLU A 145 -1.34 -4.32 14.09
CA GLU A 145 -1.25 -5.43 13.13
C GLU A 145 -0.30 -6.52 13.60
N GLY A 146 0.83 -6.14 14.22
CA GLY A 146 1.78 -7.08 14.79
C GLY A 146 1.19 -7.90 15.93
N VAL A 147 0.42 -7.25 16.81
CA VAL A 147 -0.32 -7.92 17.90
C VAL A 147 -1.39 -8.85 17.32
N ALA A 148 -2.20 -8.37 16.37
CA ALA A 148 -3.22 -9.19 15.72
C ALA A 148 -2.61 -10.40 14.99
N GLY A 149 -1.48 -10.23 14.30
CA GLY A 149 -0.74 -11.31 13.66
C GLY A 149 -0.26 -12.37 14.66
N ALA A 150 0.29 -11.92 15.80
CA ALA A 150 0.73 -12.82 16.87
C ALA A 150 -0.43 -13.59 17.50
N GLU A 151 -1.58 -12.95 17.72
CA GLU A 151 -2.78 -13.62 18.21
C GLU A 151 -3.28 -14.68 17.22
N VAL A 152 -3.29 -14.36 15.92
CA VAL A 152 -3.65 -15.33 14.87
C VAL A 152 -2.75 -16.55 14.93
N LEU A 153 -1.43 -16.35 15.01
CA LEU A 153 -0.46 -17.44 15.07
C LEU A 153 -0.59 -18.28 16.35
N LYS A 154 -0.73 -17.65 17.52
CA LYS A 154 -0.90 -18.34 18.80
C LYS A 154 -2.18 -19.16 18.88
N VAL A 155 -3.31 -18.54 18.47
CA VAL A 155 -4.61 -19.23 18.46
C VAL A 155 -4.60 -20.36 17.42
N GLY A 156 -3.98 -20.12 16.27
CA GLY A 156 -3.91 -21.12 15.19
C GLY A 156 -3.06 -22.35 15.48
N ASP A 157 -2.18 -22.29 16.47
CA ASP A 157 -1.35 -23.42 16.92
C ASP A 157 -1.98 -24.18 18.11
N SER A 158 -3.01 -23.65 18.74
CA SER A 158 -3.67 -24.29 19.87
C SER A 158 -4.39 -25.57 19.47
N ALA A 159 -4.50 -26.52 20.40
CA ALA A 159 -5.27 -27.75 20.20
C ALA A 159 -6.75 -27.41 19.90
N GLY A 160 -7.24 -27.81 18.73
CA GLY A 160 -8.58 -27.45 18.25
C GLY A 160 -8.64 -26.35 17.18
N ALA A 161 -7.59 -25.57 16.98
CA ALA A 161 -7.55 -24.48 15.98
C ALA A 161 -7.50 -24.96 14.51
N ALA A 162 -7.30 -26.25 14.28
CA ALA A 162 -7.22 -26.82 12.93
C ALA A 162 -8.47 -26.49 12.08
N GLU A 163 -9.67 -26.57 12.67
CA GLU A 163 -10.91 -26.23 11.95
C GLU A 163 -11.05 -24.73 11.72
N ALA A 164 -10.67 -23.89 12.69
CA ALA A 164 -10.69 -22.43 12.54
C ALA A 164 -9.76 -21.96 11.41
N ASN A 165 -8.56 -22.55 11.27
CA ASN A 165 -7.63 -22.25 10.18
C ASN A 165 -8.19 -22.72 8.82
N LYS A 166 -8.83 -23.88 8.77
CA LYS A 166 -9.48 -24.41 7.58
C LYS A 166 -10.67 -23.55 7.14
N VAL A 167 -11.46 -23.05 8.10
CA VAL A 167 -12.53 -22.09 7.81
C VAL A 167 -11.95 -20.80 7.24
N GLY A 168 -10.89 -20.25 7.86
CA GLY A 168 -10.23 -19.05 7.38
C GLY A 168 -9.71 -19.18 5.94
N LEU A 169 -9.01 -20.28 5.64
CA LEU A 169 -8.53 -20.58 4.30
C LEU A 169 -9.69 -20.73 3.30
N ARG A 170 -10.75 -21.43 3.68
CA ARG A 170 -11.95 -21.60 2.84
C ARG A 170 -12.59 -20.25 2.51
N VAL A 171 -12.68 -19.33 3.46
CA VAL A 171 -13.24 -18.00 3.25
C VAL A 171 -12.39 -17.19 2.27
N ILE A 172 -11.07 -17.21 2.39
CA ILE A 172 -10.17 -16.57 1.42
C ILE A 172 -10.38 -17.16 0.02
N ILE A 173 -10.37 -18.50 -0.12
CA ILE A 173 -10.48 -19.16 -1.42
C ILE A 173 -11.85 -18.87 -2.07
N VAL A 174 -12.95 -19.02 -1.34
CA VAL A 174 -14.29 -18.75 -1.88
C VAL A 174 -14.44 -17.28 -2.26
N GLY A 175 -13.98 -16.35 -1.40
CA GLY A 175 -13.95 -14.93 -1.71
C GLY A 175 -13.15 -14.64 -2.99
N SER A 176 -11.96 -15.26 -3.12
CA SER A 176 -11.10 -15.08 -4.30
C SER A 176 -11.73 -15.65 -5.57
N VAL A 177 -12.31 -16.84 -5.51
CA VAL A 177 -12.95 -17.49 -6.68
C VAL A 177 -14.16 -16.68 -7.16
N VAL A 178 -15.03 -16.24 -6.25
CA VAL A 178 -16.21 -15.44 -6.62
C VAL A 178 -15.80 -14.09 -7.18
N SER A 179 -14.79 -13.45 -6.58
CA SER A 179 -14.25 -12.17 -7.04
C SER A 179 -13.62 -12.29 -8.44
N ALA A 180 -12.78 -13.29 -8.65
CA ALA A 180 -12.17 -13.57 -9.96
C ALA A 180 -13.23 -13.93 -11.02
N ALA A 181 -14.24 -14.72 -10.66
CA ALA A 181 -15.34 -15.07 -11.56
C ALA A 181 -16.15 -13.83 -11.98
N TYR A 182 -16.40 -12.90 -11.04
CA TYR A 182 -17.09 -11.66 -11.38
C TYR A 182 -16.23 -10.77 -12.30
N ALA A 183 -14.94 -10.66 -12.06
CA ALA A 183 -14.01 -9.95 -12.93
C ALA A 183 -13.95 -10.58 -14.34
N LEU A 184 -13.93 -11.91 -14.42
CA LEU A 184 -14.04 -12.63 -15.71
C LEU A 184 -15.34 -12.28 -16.45
N LEU A 185 -16.50 -12.29 -15.77
CA LEU A 185 -17.77 -11.90 -16.41
C LEU A 185 -17.75 -10.47 -16.93
N SER A 186 -17.03 -9.57 -16.24
CA SER A 186 -16.84 -8.18 -16.67
C SER A 186 -16.00 -8.08 -17.93
N ASP A 187 -14.90 -8.82 -18.02
CA ASP A 187 -13.98 -8.76 -19.17
C ASP A 187 -14.50 -9.57 -20.37
N LEU A 188 -15.41 -10.52 -20.13
CA LEU A 188 -16.26 -11.12 -21.17
C LEU A 188 -17.35 -10.16 -21.70
N LYS A 189 -17.48 -8.96 -21.13
CA LYS A 189 -18.51 -7.94 -21.41
C LYS A 189 -19.96 -8.42 -21.14
N LEU A 190 -20.14 -9.47 -20.39
CA LEU A 190 -21.45 -9.95 -19.97
C LEU A 190 -22.09 -9.05 -18.91
N VAL A 191 -21.26 -8.40 -18.08
CA VAL A 191 -21.61 -7.39 -17.09
C VAL A 191 -20.72 -6.17 -17.22
N LYS A 192 -21.18 -4.98 -16.85
CA LYS A 192 -20.32 -3.79 -16.80
C LYS A 192 -19.44 -3.78 -15.56
N SER A 193 -18.22 -3.31 -15.71
CA SER A 193 -17.26 -3.09 -14.61
C SER A 193 -17.55 -1.81 -13.82
N ALA A 194 -18.15 -0.82 -14.45
CA ALA A 194 -18.50 0.46 -13.84
C ALA A 194 -19.71 1.09 -14.56
N LEU A 195 -20.42 1.91 -13.81
CA LEU A 195 -21.48 2.77 -14.33
C LEU A 195 -21.09 4.22 -14.05
N THR A 196 -21.13 5.05 -15.08
CA THR A 196 -20.90 6.50 -14.96
C THR A 196 -22.00 7.23 -15.69
N LYS A 197 -22.60 8.23 -15.03
CA LYS A 197 -23.64 9.06 -15.62
C LYS A 197 -23.33 10.54 -15.38
N PRO A 198 -22.90 11.29 -16.39
CA PRO A 198 -22.82 12.73 -16.32
C PRO A 198 -24.23 13.33 -16.34
N PHE A 199 -24.42 14.46 -15.68
CA PHE A 199 -25.70 15.18 -15.62
C PHE A 199 -25.48 16.67 -15.45
N LYS A 200 -26.47 17.46 -15.91
CA LYS A 200 -26.47 18.91 -15.73
C LYS A 200 -26.92 19.29 -14.33
N THR A 201 -26.23 20.24 -13.70
CA THR A 201 -26.60 20.83 -12.40
C THR A 201 -27.21 22.21 -12.54
N GLY A 202 -27.25 22.78 -13.79
CA GLY A 202 -27.81 24.06 -14.18
C GLY A 202 -27.74 24.21 -15.70
N ASP A 203 -28.08 25.39 -16.23
CA ASP A 203 -28.12 25.62 -17.67
C ASP A 203 -26.75 25.45 -18.36
N SER A 204 -25.68 25.82 -17.66
CA SER A 204 -24.31 25.79 -18.19
C SER A 204 -23.31 25.03 -17.28
N SER A 205 -23.80 24.29 -16.29
CA SER A 205 -23.00 23.58 -15.34
C SER A 205 -23.38 22.10 -15.27
N GLY A 206 -22.48 21.26 -14.79
CA GLY A 206 -22.72 19.81 -14.70
C GLY A 206 -21.84 19.12 -13.66
N SER A 207 -22.22 17.90 -13.38
CA SER A 207 -21.47 16.96 -12.57
C SER A 207 -21.66 15.53 -13.08
N MET A 208 -21.10 14.56 -12.39
CA MET A 208 -21.28 13.15 -12.73
C MET A 208 -21.40 12.30 -11.48
N VAL A 209 -22.04 11.16 -11.60
CA VAL A 209 -22.07 10.10 -10.59
C VAL A 209 -21.57 8.81 -11.22
N GLY A 210 -20.79 8.05 -10.47
CA GLY A 210 -20.26 6.79 -10.96
C GLY A 210 -19.92 5.82 -9.82
N VAL A 211 -20.10 4.54 -10.11
CA VAL A 211 -19.79 3.44 -9.18
C VAL A 211 -19.13 2.30 -9.94
N SER A 212 -18.08 1.73 -9.39
CA SER A 212 -17.44 0.52 -9.93
C SER A 212 -18.00 -0.73 -9.27
N MET A 213 -18.25 -1.73 -10.07
CA MET A 213 -18.67 -3.06 -9.61
C MET A 213 -17.44 -3.95 -9.39
N SER A 214 -16.49 -3.44 -8.60
CA SER A 214 -15.24 -4.12 -8.24
C SER A 214 -15.37 -4.76 -6.86
N MET A 215 -15.21 -6.10 -6.80
CA MET A 215 -15.17 -6.85 -5.55
C MET A 215 -13.95 -6.46 -4.71
N ALA A 216 -12.81 -6.18 -5.35
CA ALA A 216 -11.61 -5.72 -4.65
C ALA A 216 -11.83 -4.40 -3.92
N LEU A 217 -12.56 -3.44 -4.51
CA LEU A 217 -12.88 -2.16 -3.85
C LEU A 217 -13.83 -2.34 -2.67
N ILE A 218 -14.74 -3.30 -2.71
CA ILE A 218 -15.55 -3.69 -1.55
C ILE A 218 -14.64 -4.24 -0.44
N GLY A 219 -13.70 -5.10 -0.80
CA GLY A 219 -12.69 -5.62 0.14
C GLY A 219 -11.84 -4.51 0.75
N VAL A 220 -11.32 -3.59 -0.06
CA VAL A 220 -10.56 -2.42 0.43
C VAL A 220 -11.42 -1.60 1.39
N GLY A 221 -12.66 -1.30 1.02
CA GLY A 221 -13.57 -0.55 1.89
C GLY A 221 -13.78 -1.22 3.25
N HIS A 222 -13.99 -2.54 3.27
CA HIS A 222 -14.11 -3.32 4.51
C HIS A 222 -12.86 -3.18 5.40
N LEU A 223 -11.66 -3.17 4.81
CA LEU A 223 -10.40 -3.09 5.55
C LEU A 223 -10.11 -1.67 6.08
N VAL A 224 -10.36 -0.63 5.30
CA VAL A 224 -10.05 0.76 5.71
C VAL A 224 -11.01 1.33 6.75
N GLY A 225 -12.21 0.78 6.85
CA GLY A 225 -13.18 1.10 7.88
C GLY A 225 -13.98 2.39 7.65
N ILE A 226 -14.94 2.63 8.57
CA ILE A 226 -16.00 3.63 8.36
C ILE A 226 -15.50 5.09 8.47
N ALA A 227 -14.49 5.37 9.29
CA ALA A 227 -13.98 6.74 9.45
C ALA A 227 -13.29 7.24 8.16
N VAL A 228 -12.44 6.41 7.57
CA VAL A 228 -11.78 6.70 6.29
C VAL A 228 -12.81 6.80 5.16
N ALA A 229 -13.80 5.92 5.16
CA ALA A 229 -14.91 5.95 4.20
C ALA A 229 -15.72 7.24 4.27
N ALA A 230 -16.06 7.71 5.47
CA ALA A 230 -16.73 8.99 5.66
C ALA A 230 -15.89 10.16 5.13
N ALA A 231 -14.58 10.15 5.37
CA ALA A 231 -13.67 11.15 4.85
C ALA A 231 -13.62 11.14 3.30
N ILE A 232 -13.59 9.96 2.67
CA ILE A 232 -13.68 9.82 1.22
C ILE A 232 -15.01 10.40 0.69
N LEU A 233 -16.14 10.13 1.36
CA LEU A 233 -17.44 10.71 0.97
C LEU A 233 -17.46 12.24 1.07
N VAL A 234 -16.83 12.82 2.10
CA VAL A 234 -16.66 14.27 2.21
C VAL A 234 -15.82 14.80 1.04
N GLY A 235 -14.72 14.13 0.69
CA GLY A 235 -13.91 14.48 -0.48
C GLY A 235 -14.69 14.42 -1.79
N LEU A 236 -15.51 13.39 -1.99
CA LEU A 236 -16.41 13.27 -3.15
C LEU A 236 -17.43 14.41 -3.20
N PHE A 237 -18.02 14.77 -2.05
CA PHE A 237 -18.97 15.88 -2.00
C PHE A 237 -18.29 17.21 -2.36
N ILE A 238 -17.11 17.48 -1.86
CA ILE A 238 -16.35 18.70 -2.17
C ILE A 238 -16.01 18.73 -3.66
N SER A 239 -15.47 17.65 -4.22
CA SER A 239 -15.02 17.62 -5.61
C SER A 239 -16.17 17.62 -6.61
N TYR A 240 -17.11 16.69 -6.48
CA TYR A 240 -18.20 16.50 -7.45
C TYR A 240 -19.45 17.34 -7.13
N GLY A 241 -19.65 17.71 -5.86
CA GLY A 241 -20.78 18.55 -5.45
C GLY A 241 -20.51 20.04 -5.54
N ALA A 242 -19.25 20.49 -5.40
CA ALA A 242 -18.91 21.91 -5.40
C ALA A 242 -17.92 22.30 -6.50
N ILE A 243 -16.70 21.72 -6.51
CA ILE A 243 -15.61 22.19 -7.36
C ILE A 243 -15.87 21.87 -8.83
N LEU A 244 -16.31 20.67 -9.16
CA LEU A 244 -16.57 20.28 -10.54
C LEU A 244 -17.70 21.12 -11.16
N PRO A 245 -18.89 21.27 -10.54
CA PRO A 245 -19.92 22.18 -11.06
C PRO A 245 -19.44 23.62 -11.27
N TRP A 246 -18.61 24.12 -10.35
CA TRP A 246 -18.04 25.46 -10.47
C TRP A 246 -17.06 25.56 -11.64
N ARG A 247 -16.14 24.62 -11.82
CA ARG A 247 -15.14 24.67 -12.90
C ARG A 247 -15.71 24.40 -14.29
N VAL A 248 -16.80 23.64 -14.33
CA VAL A 248 -17.54 23.33 -15.59
C VAL A 248 -18.50 24.44 -15.98
N SER A 249 -18.83 25.36 -15.07
CA SER A 249 -19.78 26.46 -15.32
C SER A 249 -19.39 27.29 -16.55
N GLY A 250 -20.32 27.47 -17.46
CA GLY A 250 -20.12 28.17 -18.74
C GLY A 250 -19.47 27.31 -19.84
N LYS A 251 -19.06 26.09 -19.55
CA LYS A 251 -18.39 25.18 -20.50
C LYS A 251 -19.30 24.05 -21.00
N VAL A 252 -20.35 23.70 -20.26
CA VAL A 252 -21.26 22.61 -20.61
C VAL A 252 -22.30 23.08 -21.64
N GLY A 253 -22.21 22.50 -22.83
CA GLY A 253 -23.22 22.63 -23.89
C GLY A 253 -24.10 21.37 -23.99
N SER A 254 -24.20 20.83 -25.19
CA SER A 254 -24.82 19.52 -25.49
C SER A 254 -23.85 18.34 -25.18
N ASP A 255 -22.54 18.62 -25.18
CA ASP A 255 -21.50 17.64 -24.94
C ASP A 255 -21.18 17.54 -23.45
N LEU A 256 -21.50 16.39 -22.85
CA LEU A 256 -21.24 16.09 -21.43
C LEU A 256 -19.84 15.51 -21.18
N THR A 257 -19.06 15.21 -22.22
CA THR A 257 -17.67 14.71 -22.08
C THR A 257 -16.75 15.75 -21.44
N VAL A 258 -17.05 17.05 -21.67
CA VAL A 258 -16.38 18.19 -21.04
C VAL A 258 -16.33 18.06 -19.50
N ILE A 259 -17.32 17.42 -18.88
CA ILE A 259 -17.35 17.23 -17.43
C ILE A 259 -16.20 16.31 -16.99
N GLN A 260 -15.95 15.23 -17.73
CA GLN A 260 -14.86 14.30 -17.47
C GLN A 260 -13.49 14.95 -17.70
N ASP A 261 -13.36 15.73 -18.76
CA ASP A 261 -12.12 16.43 -19.10
C ASP A 261 -11.75 17.44 -18.03
N VAL A 262 -12.71 18.27 -17.58
CA VAL A 262 -12.51 19.24 -16.50
C VAL A 262 -12.22 18.57 -15.18
N PHE A 263 -12.80 17.41 -14.89
CA PHE A 263 -12.41 16.65 -13.71
C PHE A 263 -10.92 16.30 -13.77
N THR A 264 -10.45 15.78 -14.89
CA THR A 264 -9.08 15.31 -15.06
C THR A 264 -8.07 16.47 -15.10
N SER A 265 -8.40 17.58 -15.78
CA SER A 265 -7.50 18.74 -15.94
C SER A 265 -7.48 19.68 -14.74
N ASP A 266 -8.59 19.84 -14.03
CA ASP A 266 -8.73 20.88 -13.01
C ASP A 266 -8.95 20.29 -11.61
N VAL A 267 -10.04 19.54 -11.41
CA VAL A 267 -10.49 19.09 -10.06
C VAL A 267 -9.47 18.15 -9.42
N ARG A 268 -8.84 17.29 -10.22
CA ARG A 268 -7.82 16.38 -9.78
C ARG A 268 -6.60 17.11 -9.20
N PHE A 269 -6.18 18.25 -9.77
CA PHE A 269 -5.10 19.07 -9.23
C PHE A 269 -5.47 19.75 -7.90
N VAL A 270 -6.74 20.12 -7.72
CA VAL A 270 -7.22 20.59 -6.41
C VAL A 270 -7.12 19.45 -5.37
N GLY A 271 -7.55 18.24 -5.73
CA GLY A 271 -7.37 17.06 -4.89
C GLY A 271 -5.90 16.79 -4.55
N ALA A 272 -4.99 16.96 -5.52
CA ALA A 272 -3.54 16.84 -5.33
C ALA A 272 -2.99 17.82 -4.29
N GLY A 273 -3.40 19.10 -4.37
CA GLY A 273 -3.05 20.12 -3.38
C GLY A 273 -3.53 19.78 -1.96
N THR A 274 -4.75 19.26 -1.85
CA THR A 274 -5.32 18.78 -0.58
C THR A 274 -4.50 17.64 0.01
N ILE A 275 -4.15 16.64 -0.80
CA ILE A 275 -3.29 15.51 -0.39
C ILE A 275 -1.92 16.00 0.06
N GLY A 276 -1.30 16.92 -0.68
CA GLY A 276 0.02 17.46 -0.38
C GLY A 276 0.09 18.10 1.01
N VAL A 277 -0.87 19.00 1.32
CA VAL A 277 -0.94 19.66 2.63
C VAL A 277 -1.29 18.67 3.74
N ALA A 278 -2.22 17.75 3.50
CA ALA A 278 -2.57 16.71 4.46
C ALA A 278 -1.38 15.82 4.82
N ALA A 279 -0.56 15.48 3.82
CA ALA A 279 0.66 14.70 4.02
C ALA A 279 1.70 15.43 4.87
N ILE A 280 1.95 16.71 4.56
CA ILE A 280 2.86 17.57 5.34
C ILE A 280 2.36 17.68 6.79
N TRP A 281 1.08 17.95 6.98
CA TRP A 281 0.47 18.07 8.30
C TRP A 281 0.63 16.79 9.13
N THR A 282 0.32 15.65 8.53
CA THR A 282 0.45 14.35 9.20
C THR A 282 1.88 14.11 9.67
N LEU A 283 2.87 14.45 8.83
CA LEU A 283 4.27 14.32 9.19
C LEU A 283 4.67 15.26 10.34
N VAL A 284 4.27 16.54 10.26
CA VAL A 284 4.54 17.52 11.33
C VAL A 284 3.97 17.06 12.66
N LYS A 285 2.75 16.50 12.64
CA LYS A 285 2.07 15.99 13.84
C LYS A 285 2.80 14.82 14.50
N VAL A 286 3.45 13.98 13.71
CA VAL A 286 4.11 12.76 14.18
C VAL A 286 5.59 13.00 14.55
N ILE A 287 6.23 14.05 14.06
CA ILE A 287 7.67 14.34 14.28
C ILE A 287 8.02 14.46 15.77
N GLY A 288 7.21 15.17 16.56
CA GLY A 288 7.46 15.37 18.00
C GLY A 288 7.48 14.05 18.78
N PRO A 289 6.40 13.24 18.73
CA PRO A 289 6.37 11.89 19.31
C PRO A 289 7.52 10.99 18.84
N ILE A 290 7.92 11.05 17.55
CA ILE A 290 9.03 10.26 17.00
C ILE A 290 10.35 10.62 17.70
N VAL A 291 10.70 11.92 17.71
CA VAL A 291 11.95 12.39 18.31
C VAL A 291 12.01 12.00 19.80
N LYS A 292 10.90 12.14 20.51
CA LYS A 292 10.79 11.74 21.91
C LYS A 292 10.95 10.21 22.05
N GLY A 293 10.23 9.41 21.27
CA GLY A 293 10.31 7.95 21.33
C GLY A 293 11.68 7.41 21.01
N ILE A 294 12.40 7.96 20.00
CA ILE A 294 13.77 7.58 19.68
C ILE A 294 14.73 7.98 20.83
N SER A 295 14.58 9.18 21.38
CA SER A 295 15.40 9.67 22.51
C SER A 295 15.24 8.81 23.75
N ASP A 296 13.99 8.52 24.14
CA ASP A 296 13.67 7.68 25.31
C ASP A 296 14.21 6.25 25.15
N SER A 297 14.24 5.76 23.93
CA SER A 297 14.70 4.42 23.58
C SER A 297 16.22 4.31 23.56
N ILE A 298 16.95 5.32 23.10
CA ILE A 298 18.41 5.38 23.17
C ILE A 298 18.86 5.41 24.64
N SER A 299 18.17 6.17 25.50
CA SER A 299 18.45 6.24 26.92
C SER A 299 18.21 4.91 27.64
N SER A 300 17.11 4.20 27.33
CA SER A 300 16.78 2.87 27.88
C SER A 300 17.75 1.78 27.45
N SER A 301 18.31 1.87 26.23
CA SER A 301 19.30 0.92 25.70
C SER A 301 20.63 1.01 26.45
N LYS A 302 21.04 2.20 26.93
CA LYS A 302 22.27 2.35 27.73
C LYS A 302 22.18 1.63 29.06
N THR A 303 21.01 1.58 29.68
CA THR A 303 20.81 0.95 31.00
C THR A 303 20.78 -0.58 30.95
N ARG A 304 20.54 -1.21 29.78
CA ARG A 304 20.45 -2.67 29.59
C ARG A 304 21.78 -3.36 29.24
N HIS A 305 22.87 -2.63 29.03
CA HIS A 305 24.14 -3.17 28.53
C HIS A 305 25.11 -3.70 29.60
N GLU A 306 24.68 -3.84 30.86
CA GLU A 306 25.50 -4.41 31.92
C GLU A 306 25.28 -5.93 32.04
N GLY A 307 26.08 -6.66 31.23
CA GLY A 307 26.57 -8.01 31.51
C GLY A 307 25.56 -9.16 31.66
N GLY A 308 25.17 -9.81 30.54
CA GLY A 308 24.46 -11.10 30.56
C GLY A 308 24.35 -11.69 29.14
N GLU A 309 24.28 -13.05 29.05
CA GLU A 309 23.98 -13.72 27.78
C GLU A 309 22.65 -13.23 27.24
N VAL A 310 22.66 -12.64 26.04
CA VAL A 310 21.44 -12.15 25.37
C VAL A 310 20.56 -13.34 25.01
N PRO A 311 19.30 -13.39 25.50
CA PRO A 311 18.35 -14.46 25.15
C PRO A 311 18.18 -14.58 23.62
N LEU A 312 17.90 -15.77 23.12
CA LEU A 312 17.68 -16.02 21.68
C LEU A 312 16.60 -15.12 21.10
N THR A 313 15.56 -14.83 21.88
CA THR A 313 14.42 -13.95 21.53
C THR A 313 14.77 -12.45 21.45
N GLU A 314 15.99 -12.07 21.85
CA GLU A 314 16.49 -10.69 21.79
C GLU A 314 17.74 -10.56 20.89
N ARG A 315 18.17 -11.66 20.23
CA ARG A 315 19.38 -11.70 19.43
C ARG A 315 19.12 -11.22 18.01
N ASP A 316 19.49 -9.96 17.72
CA ASP A 316 19.47 -9.36 16.38
C ASP A 316 20.74 -9.70 15.58
N LEU A 317 20.70 -9.40 14.27
CA LEU A 317 21.92 -9.37 13.45
C LEU A 317 22.93 -8.36 14.03
N PRO A 318 24.25 -8.68 14.04
CA PRO A 318 25.26 -7.78 14.56
C PRO A 318 25.27 -6.43 13.88
N VAL A 319 25.47 -5.35 14.64
CA VAL A 319 25.49 -3.98 14.10
C VAL A 319 26.59 -3.82 13.04
N SER A 320 27.72 -4.53 13.19
CA SER A 320 28.78 -4.56 12.18
C SER A 320 28.30 -5.09 10.83
N VAL A 321 27.47 -6.14 10.81
CA VAL A 321 26.85 -6.67 9.59
C VAL A 321 25.91 -5.62 8.99
N VAL A 322 25.07 -4.99 9.81
CA VAL A 322 24.14 -3.93 9.36
C VAL A 322 24.89 -2.79 8.69
N LEU A 323 25.91 -2.24 9.35
CA LEU A 323 26.72 -1.15 8.81
C LEU A 323 27.46 -1.54 7.52
N THR A 324 28.03 -2.76 7.50
CA THR A 324 28.73 -3.29 6.32
C THR A 324 27.77 -3.40 5.12
N VAL A 325 26.57 -3.96 5.33
CA VAL A 325 25.57 -4.08 4.26
C VAL A 325 25.10 -2.71 3.77
N VAL A 326 24.84 -1.76 4.69
CA VAL A 326 24.46 -0.38 4.32
C VAL A 326 25.55 0.27 3.45
N LEU A 327 26.82 0.20 3.86
CA LEU A 327 27.92 0.80 3.10
C LEU A 327 28.15 0.11 1.76
N ILE A 328 28.10 -1.22 1.72
CA ILE A 328 28.21 -1.97 0.45
C ILE A 328 27.06 -1.64 -0.50
N SER A 329 25.85 -1.43 0.01
CA SER A 329 24.69 -1.05 -0.81
C SER A 329 24.86 0.32 -1.49
N MET A 330 25.68 1.22 -0.93
CA MET A 330 25.98 2.51 -1.58
C MET A 330 26.76 2.36 -2.88
N ILE A 331 27.51 1.27 -3.07
CA ILE A 331 28.29 1.02 -4.28
C ILE A 331 27.37 0.80 -5.49
N PRO A 332 26.48 -0.21 -5.52
CA PRO A 332 25.54 -0.39 -6.64
C PRO A 332 24.61 0.80 -6.84
N ILE A 333 24.18 1.48 -5.77
CA ILE A 333 23.39 2.71 -5.87
C ILE A 333 24.20 3.79 -6.61
N GLY A 334 25.47 4.01 -6.26
CA GLY A 334 26.34 4.97 -6.93
C GLY A 334 26.52 4.64 -8.41
N PHE A 335 26.70 3.36 -8.78
CA PHE A 335 26.78 2.93 -10.17
C PHE A 335 25.46 3.15 -10.93
N MET A 336 24.31 2.87 -10.32
CA MET A 336 23.00 3.12 -10.94
C MET A 336 22.78 4.62 -11.16
N LEU A 337 23.06 5.45 -10.15
CA LEU A 337 22.96 6.91 -10.26
C LEU A 337 23.90 7.47 -11.31
N TRP A 338 25.14 6.96 -11.39
CA TRP A 338 26.10 7.34 -12.41
C TRP A 338 25.63 6.93 -13.80
N GLY A 339 25.17 5.67 -13.96
CA GLY A 339 24.62 5.17 -15.22
C GLY A 339 23.44 6.02 -15.70
N PHE A 340 22.56 6.42 -14.79
CA PHE A 340 21.41 7.27 -15.10
C PHE A 340 21.84 8.72 -15.44
N ALA A 341 22.81 9.26 -14.70
CA ALA A 341 23.28 10.63 -14.87
C ALA A 341 24.13 10.85 -16.11
N ARG A 342 24.88 9.83 -16.61
CA ARG A 342 25.73 9.96 -17.82
C ARG A 342 24.92 10.23 -19.09
N ASP A 343 23.65 9.85 -19.12
CA ASP A 343 22.74 10.14 -20.23
C ASP A 343 22.20 11.59 -20.17
N MET A 344 22.56 12.32 -19.12
CA MET A 344 22.27 13.74 -18.93
C MET A 344 23.44 14.55 -19.53
N VAL A 345 23.17 15.34 -20.57
CA VAL A 345 24.19 16.14 -21.29
C VAL A 345 24.58 17.35 -20.44
N VAL A 346 25.32 17.16 -19.33
CA VAL A 346 25.86 18.35 -18.64
C VAL A 346 27.15 18.11 -17.86
N SER A 347 28.08 18.92 -18.21
CA SER A 347 29.48 18.91 -17.76
C SER A 347 29.77 19.48 -16.37
N ARG A 348 28.79 20.08 -15.69
CA ARG A 348 29.15 20.99 -14.58
C ARG A 348 28.97 20.46 -13.15
N SER A 349 28.19 19.45 -12.91
CA SER A 349 27.89 18.98 -11.54
C SER A 349 27.50 17.51 -11.40
N MET A 350 27.79 16.66 -12.34
CA MET A 350 27.40 15.24 -12.28
C MET A 350 27.87 14.57 -10.98
N THR A 351 29.14 14.72 -10.62
CA THR A 351 29.68 14.14 -9.39
C THR A 351 29.00 14.74 -8.14
N GLY A 352 28.74 16.05 -8.14
CA GLY A 352 28.05 16.73 -7.04
C GLY A 352 26.63 16.19 -6.84
N VAL A 353 25.86 16.03 -7.92
CA VAL A 353 24.49 15.49 -7.88
C VAL A 353 24.47 14.05 -7.36
N ILE A 354 25.43 13.21 -7.81
CA ILE A 354 25.54 11.82 -7.33
C ILE A 354 25.89 11.79 -5.83
N ILE A 355 26.86 12.58 -5.37
CA ILE A 355 27.24 12.64 -3.95
C ILE A 355 26.06 13.10 -3.10
N VAL A 356 25.35 14.16 -3.51
CA VAL A 356 24.16 14.66 -2.81
C VAL A 356 23.05 13.60 -2.78
N SER A 357 22.84 12.87 -3.88
CA SER A 357 21.85 11.80 -3.95
C SER A 357 22.21 10.60 -3.06
N LEU A 358 23.50 10.22 -3.00
CA LEU A 358 23.97 9.18 -2.08
C LEU A 358 23.81 9.60 -0.61
N ALA A 359 24.18 10.83 -0.29
CA ALA A 359 23.98 11.38 1.05
C ALA A 359 22.49 11.47 1.41
N PHE A 360 21.64 11.86 0.45
CA PHE A 360 20.19 11.89 0.60
C PHE A 360 19.63 10.50 0.88
N ILE A 361 19.99 9.49 0.09
CA ILE A 361 19.53 8.12 0.29
C ILE A 361 19.96 7.58 1.65
N LEU A 362 21.19 7.84 2.06
CA LEU A 362 21.74 7.38 3.34
C LEU A 362 21.05 8.05 4.53
N LEU A 363 21.01 9.39 4.56
CA LEU A 363 20.57 10.16 5.72
C LEU A 363 19.04 10.29 5.78
N VAL A 364 18.43 10.68 4.66
CA VAL A 364 16.96 10.81 4.59
C VAL A 364 16.31 9.44 4.59
N GLY A 365 16.97 8.43 4.00
CA GLY A 365 16.52 7.04 4.09
C GLY A 365 16.40 6.55 5.53
N LEU A 366 17.41 6.81 6.37
CA LEU A 366 17.36 6.47 7.81
C LEU A 366 16.27 7.27 8.55
N ALA A 367 16.15 8.57 8.29
CA ALA A 367 15.12 9.40 8.88
C ALA A 367 13.71 8.90 8.51
N VAL A 368 13.49 8.61 7.24
CA VAL A 368 12.21 8.11 6.72
C VAL A 368 11.90 6.71 7.28
N ALA A 369 12.90 5.83 7.37
CA ALA A 369 12.74 4.52 8.02
C ALA A 369 12.27 4.66 9.47
N SER A 370 12.84 5.60 10.22
CA SER A 370 12.46 5.87 11.61
C SER A 370 11.03 6.41 11.73
N VAL A 371 10.67 7.36 10.85
CA VAL A 371 9.33 7.96 10.79
C VAL A 371 8.28 6.89 10.44
N CYS A 372 8.49 6.17 9.34
CA CYS A 372 7.55 5.14 8.88
C CYS A 372 7.39 4.01 9.89
N GLY A 373 8.49 3.54 10.48
CA GLY A 373 8.47 2.51 11.51
C GLY A 373 7.73 2.94 12.78
N TYR A 374 7.93 4.19 13.23
CA TYR A 374 7.19 4.73 14.36
C TYR A 374 5.69 4.86 14.09
N MET A 375 5.34 5.39 12.92
CA MET A 375 3.94 5.54 12.52
C MET A 375 3.24 4.18 12.42
N ALA A 376 3.91 3.19 11.83
CA ALA A 376 3.39 1.83 11.77
C ALA A 376 3.15 1.28 13.18
N GLY A 377 4.09 1.47 14.10
CA GLY A 377 3.93 1.08 15.50
C GLY A 377 2.75 1.74 16.21
N LEU A 378 2.44 2.98 15.85
CA LEU A 378 1.38 3.76 16.47
C LEU A 378 -0.03 3.42 15.91
N ILE A 379 -0.17 3.35 14.59
CA ILE A 379 -1.49 3.27 13.92
C ILE A 379 -1.68 2.06 13.00
N GLY A 380 -0.66 1.23 12.84
CA GLY A 380 -0.62 0.13 11.88
C GLY A 380 0.02 0.51 10.55
N ALA A 381 0.61 -0.48 9.87
CA ALA A 381 1.27 -0.28 8.58
C ALA A 381 0.27 0.12 7.49
N SER A 382 -0.89 -0.50 7.46
CA SER A 382 -1.98 -0.22 6.51
C SER A 382 -2.57 1.19 6.62
N ASN A 383 -2.51 1.79 7.81
CA ASN A 383 -3.07 3.12 8.09
C ASN A 383 -2.02 4.23 8.04
N SER A 384 -0.74 3.88 7.93
CA SER A 384 0.33 4.88 7.89
C SER A 384 0.37 5.58 6.53
N PRO A 385 0.56 6.93 6.49
CA PRO A 385 0.50 7.70 5.25
C PRO A 385 1.81 7.61 4.45
N ILE A 386 2.19 6.40 3.99
CA ILE A 386 3.42 6.18 3.20
C ILE A 386 3.44 7.05 1.94
N SER A 387 2.30 7.21 1.28
CA SER A 387 2.19 8.08 0.10
C SER A 387 2.53 9.54 0.41
N GLY A 388 2.14 10.02 1.61
CA GLY A 388 2.51 11.35 2.09
C GLY A 388 4.00 11.51 2.32
N VAL A 389 4.63 10.50 2.93
CA VAL A 389 6.09 10.46 3.09
C VAL A 389 6.77 10.44 1.71
N GLY A 390 6.25 9.67 0.75
CA GLY A 390 6.76 9.65 -0.62
C GLY A 390 6.72 11.00 -1.32
N ILE A 391 5.65 11.78 -1.15
CA ILE A 391 5.54 13.16 -1.65
C ILE A 391 6.66 14.02 -1.10
N LEU A 392 6.90 13.96 0.21
CA LEU A 392 7.96 14.75 0.84
C LEU A 392 9.36 14.32 0.38
N VAL A 393 9.59 13.01 0.28
CA VAL A 393 10.87 12.47 -0.22
C VAL A 393 11.16 13.02 -1.62
N VAL A 394 10.16 13.00 -2.52
CA VAL A 394 10.33 13.49 -3.90
C VAL A 394 10.52 15.00 -3.93
N LEU A 395 9.75 15.76 -3.16
CA LEU A 395 9.92 17.23 -3.09
C LEU A 395 11.29 17.63 -2.56
N VAL A 396 11.76 17.01 -1.48
CA VAL A 396 13.09 17.32 -0.91
C VAL A 396 14.19 16.88 -1.88
N ALA A 397 14.09 15.70 -2.51
CA ALA A 397 15.01 15.25 -3.54
C ALA A 397 15.05 16.23 -4.73
N ALA A 398 13.90 16.63 -5.25
CA ALA A 398 13.79 17.58 -6.35
C ALA A 398 14.44 18.93 -6.01
N LEU A 399 14.19 19.48 -4.83
CA LEU A 399 14.78 20.73 -4.37
C LEU A 399 16.29 20.61 -4.22
N LEU A 400 16.81 19.56 -3.59
CA LEU A 400 18.25 19.34 -3.41
C LEU A 400 18.96 19.18 -4.76
N ILE A 401 18.38 18.40 -5.69
CA ILE A 401 18.92 18.22 -7.03
C ILE A 401 18.90 19.54 -7.80
N LYS A 402 17.81 20.31 -7.73
CA LYS A 402 17.69 21.63 -8.37
C LYS A 402 18.71 22.62 -7.82
N LEU A 403 18.94 22.66 -6.51
CA LEU A 403 19.93 23.51 -5.86
C LEU A 403 21.36 23.14 -6.26
N THR A 404 21.63 21.86 -6.43
CA THR A 404 22.97 21.35 -6.78
C THR A 404 23.28 21.52 -8.26
N TYR A 405 22.29 21.32 -9.13
CA TYR A 405 22.44 21.33 -10.58
C TYR A 405 22.29 22.74 -11.17
N GLY A 406 21.45 23.58 -10.57
CA GLY A 406 21.12 24.92 -11.04
C GLY A 406 19.82 25.01 -11.84
N ALA A 407 19.51 26.21 -12.33
CA ALA A 407 18.32 26.45 -13.14
C ALA A 407 18.49 25.87 -14.55
N VAL A 408 17.45 25.17 -15.03
CA VAL A 408 17.43 24.47 -16.34
C VAL A 408 16.17 24.81 -17.09
N GLY A 409 16.21 24.72 -18.40
CA GLY A 409 15.08 24.90 -19.31
C GLY A 409 15.02 23.81 -20.39
N GLY A 410 13.83 23.58 -20.94
CA GLY A 410 13.65 22.68 -22.08
C GLY A 410 13.79 21.20 -21.80
N GLY A 411 14.42 20.44 -22.68
CA GLY A 411 14.54 18.97 -22.62
C GLY A 411 15.30 18.41 -21.41
N GLU A 412 16.03 19.24 -20.69
CA GLU A 412 16.77 18.82 -19.48
C GLU A 412 15.83 18.67 -18.27
N THR A 413 14.70 19.38 -18.24
CA THR A 413 13.70 19.25 -17.17
C THR A 413 13.24 17.81 -17.01
N VAL A 414 12.90 17.11 -18.10
CA VAL A 414 12.46 15.70 -18.06
C VAL A 414 13.53 14.80 -17.47
N LYS A 415 14.80 15.03 -17.82
CA LYS A 415 15.95 14.25 -17.32
C LYS A 415 16.13 14.42 -15.82
N LEU A 416 16.02 15.64 -15.31
CA LEU A 416 16.15 15.94 -13.88
C LEU A 416 14.96 15.40 -13.08
N VAL A 417 13.74 15.48 -13.63
CA VAL A 417 12.56 14.86 -13.03
C VAL A 417 12.76 13.35 -12.94
N ALA A 418 13.19 12.71 -14.03
CA ALA A 418 13.45 11.27 -14.06
C ALA A 418 14.54 10.86 -13.06
N TYR A 419 15.65 11.59 -12.99
CA TYR A 419 16.72 11.36 -12.03
C TYR A 419 16.22 11.50 -10.58
N THR A 420 15.38 12.49 -10.32
CA THR A 420 14.76 12.70 -9.00
C THR A 420 13.85 11.53 -8.63
N LEU A 421 12.98 11.10 -9.55
CA LEU A 421 12.09 9.95 -9.32
C LEU A 421 12.87 8.66 -9.09
N PHE A 422 13.97 8.47 -9.84
CA PHE A 422 14.87 7.34 -9.65
C PHE A 422 15.49 7.34 -8.25
N THR A 423 16.06 8.46 -7.83
CA THR A 423 16.67 8.64 -6.49
C THR A 423 15.63 8.42 -5.38
N ALA A 424 14.46 9.02 -5.55
CA ALA A 424 13.36 8.91 -4.60
C ALA A 424 12.77 7.50 -4.51
N SER A 425 12.78 6.73 -5.61
CA SER A 425 12.30 5.34 -5.60
C SER A 425 13.09 4.46 -4.63
N ILE A 426 14.40 4.66 -4.51
CA ILE A 426 15.23 3.91 -3.58
C ILE A 426 14.83 4.25 -2.13
N VAL A 427 14.68 5.54 -1.80
CA VAL A 427 14.23 5.98 -0.46
C VAL A 427 12.81 5.54 -0.18
N PHE A 428 11.95 5.48 -1.20
CA PHE A 428 10.60 4.99 -1.06
C PHE A 428 10.57 3.48 -0.76
N GLY A 429 11.45 2.70 -1.38
CA GLY A 429 11.67 1.29 -1.03
C GLY A 429 12.08 1.11 0.44
N ILE A 430 12.96 1.99 0.95
CA ILE A 430 13.32 2.03 2.39
C ILE A 430 12.07 2.32 3.25
N ALA A 431 11.29 3.33 2.88
CA ALA A 431 10.10 3.76 3.61
C ALA A 431 9.07 2.63 3.75
N THR A 432 8.75 1.97 2.64
CA THR A 432 7.74 0.92 2.60
C THR A 432 8.13 -0.27 3.45
N ILE A 433 9.36 -0.76 3.29
CA ILE A 433 9.86 -1.90 4.05
C ILE A 433 9.96 -1.58 5.55
N SER A 434 10.46 -0.42 5.92
CA SER A 434 10.56 -0.03 7.33
C SER A 434 9.21 0.15 8.01
N ASN A 435 8.18 0.52 7.25
CA ASN A 435 6.82 0.66 7.75
C ASN A 435 6.22 -0.67 8.22
N ASP A 436 6.45 -1.76 7.49
CA ASP A 436 5.84 -3.06 7.77
C ASP A 436 6.73 -3.95 8.64
N ASN A 437 8.05 -3.91 8.44
CA ASN A 437 8.99 -4.79 9.13
C ASN A 437 8.89 -4.73 10.65
N LEU A 438 8.63 -3.56 11.22
CA LEU A 438 8.51 -3.45 12.68
C LEU A 438 7.23 -4.10 13.20
N GLN A 439 6.15 -4.17 12.40
CA GLN A 439 4.96 -4.94 12.72
C GLN A 439 5.29 -6.45 12.76
N ASP A 440 6.00 -6.94 11.74
CA ASP A 440 6.42 -8.33 11.66
C ASP A 440 7.37 -8.70 12.79
N LEU A 441 8.33 -7.83 13.13
CA LEU A 441 9.26 -8.02 14.25
C LEU A 441 8.55 -7.99 15.61
N LYS A 442 7.46 -7.21 15.74
CA LYS A 442 6.58 -7.26 16.92
C LYS A 442 5.83 -8.56 17.00
N THR A 443 5.29 -9.06 15.89
CA THR A 443 4.68 -10.39 15.81
C THR A 443 5.66 -11.45 16.29
N GLY A 444 6.89 -11.45 15.77
CA GLY A 444 7.95 -12.38 16.17
C GLY A 444 8.31 -12.28 17.65
N GLN A 445 8.40 -11.07 18.21
CA GLN A 445 8.63 -10.88 19.65
C GLN A 445 7.54 -11.55 20.49
N LEU A 446 6.27 -11.37 20.08
CA LEU A 446 5.13 -11.90 20.84
C LEU A 446 4.98 -13.42 20.73
N VAL A 447 5.36 -14.04 19.60
CA VAL A 447 5.33 -15.49 19.42
C VAL A 447 6.62 -16.20 19.85
N GLY A 448 7.67 -15.44 20.19
CA GLY A 448 8.95 -15.98 20.66
C GLY A 448 9.91 -16.41 19.54
N SER A 449 9.75 -15.88 18.33
CA SER A 449 10.69 -16.11 17.21
C SER A 449 12.06 -15.46 17.47
N THR A 450 13.11 -16.04 16.89
CA THR A 450 14.47 -15.51 16.96
C THR A 450 14.63 -14.32 15.99
N PRO A 451 14.91 -13.07 16.47
CA PRO A 451 14.90 -11.88 15.63
C PRO A 451 15.85 -11.94 14.42
N TRP A 452 17.09 -12.41 14.58
CA TRP A 452 18.02 -12.47 13.45
C TRP A 452 17.53 -13.42 12.32
N LYS A 453 16.81 -14.50 12.66
CA LYS A 453 16.22 -15.40 11.66
C LYS A 453 15.07 -14.74 10.93
N GLN A 454 14.27 -13.96 11.66
CA GLN A 454 13.20 -13.18 11.07
C GLN A 454 13.74 -12.04 10.19
N GLN A 455 14.84 -11.40 10.60
CA GLN A 455 15.54 -10.38 9.80
C GLN A 455 16.10 -10.98 8.49
N ILE A 456 16.60 -12.22 8.52
CA ILE A 456 16.95 -12.94 7.27
C ILE A 456 15.70 -13.25 6.44
N ALA A 457 14.59 -13.63 7.06
CA ALA A 457 13.33 -13.86 6.35
C ALA A 457 12.83 -12.59 5.63
N LEU A 458 12.97 -11.41 6.25
CA LEU A 458 12.68 -10.12 5.62
C LEU A 458 13.55 -9.89 4.37
N ILE A 459 14.86 -10.19 4.45
CA ILE A 459 15.78 -10.10 3.30
C ILE A 459 15.33 -11.05 2.18
N ILE A 460 14.97 -12.29 2.53
CA ILE A 460 14.47 -13.28 1.56
C ILE A 460 13.18 -12.77 0.89
N GLY A 461 12.26 -12.21 1.67
CA GLY A 461 11.05 -11.58 1.14
C GLY A 461 11.35 -10.43 0.18
N VAL A 462 12.30 -9.57 0.53
CA VAL A 462 12.78 -8.49 -0.36
C VAL A 462 13.33 -9.06 -1.65
N ILE A 463 14.14 -10.13 -1.61
CA ILE A 463 14.70 -10.75 -2.83
C ILE A 463 13.58 -11.29 -3.72
N PHE A 464 12.62 -12.03 -3.18
CA PHE A 464 11.49 -12.54 -3.95
C PHE A 464 10.62 -11.41 -4.51
N GLY A 465 10.28 -10.40 -3.69
CA GLY A 465 9.51 -9.24 -4.12
C GLY A 465 10.20 -8.47 -5.24
N SER A 466 11.52 -8.23 -5.10
CA SER A 466 12.32 -7.53 -6.10
C SER A 466 12.38 -8.27 -7.44
N ALA A 467 12.33 -9.59 -7.42
CA ALA A 467 12.32 -10.41 -8.66
C ALA A 467 10.94 -10.41 -9.33
N ILE A 468 9.85 -10.32 -8.56
CA ILE A 468 8.48 -10.44 -9.06
C ILE A 468 7.90 -9.08 -9.49
N ILE A 469 8.23 -7.98 -8.81
CA ILE A 469 7.68 -6.65 -9.12
C ILE A 469 7.94 -6.21 -10.57
N PRO A 470 9.18 -6.30 -11.13
CA PRO A 470 9.44 -5.80 -12.46
C PRO A 470 8.63 -6.47 -13.57
N PRO A 471 8.52 -7.81 -13.67
CA PRO A 471 7.74 -8.46 -14.71
C PRO A 471 6.24 -8.17 -14.57
N VAL A 472 5.71 -8.05 -13.33
CA VAL A 472 4.29 -7.70 -13.12
C VAL A 472 4.03 -6.25 -13.56
N MET A 473 4.93 -5.31 -13.20
CA MET A 473 4.81 -3.91 -13.63
C MET A 473 4.92 -3.79 -15.16
N GLN A 474 5.86 -4.50 -15.79
CA GLN A 474 6.00 -4.52 -17.24
C GLN A 474 4.75 -5.08 -17.93
N LEU A 475 4.17 -6.13 -17.36
CA LEU A 475 2.93 -6.71 -17.85
C LEU A 475 1.76 -5.69 -17.77
N MET A 476 1.62 -4.99 -16.64
CA MET A 476 0.59 -3.94 -16.47
C MET A 476 0.78 -2.80 -17.47
N GLN A 477 2.04 -2.37 -17.68
CA GLN A 477 2.37 -1.34 -18.67
C GLN A 477 2.01 -1.78 -20.09
N SER A 478 2.36 -3.01 -20.46
CA SER A 478 2.13 -3.54 -21.82
C SER A 478 0.64 -3.75 -22.12
N ALA A 479 -0.15 -4.13 -21.09
CA ALA A 479 -1.56 -4.44 -21.26
C ALA A 479 -2.45 -3.19 -21.22
N PHE A 480 -2.22 -2.30 -20.26
CA PHE A 480 -3.12 -1.18 -19.98
C PHE A 480 -2.47 0.19 -20.17
N GLY A 481 -1.14 0.28 -19.99
CA GLY A 481 -0.48 1.58 -19.85
C GLY A 481 -0.86 2.31 -18.57
N PHE A 482 -0.38 3.55 -18.42
CA PHE A 482 -0.68 4.40 -17.27
C PHE A 482 -1.29 5.72 -17.70
N GLN A 483 -2.30 6.18 -17.00
CA GLN A 483 -2.94 7.46 -17.29
C GLN A 483 -1.95 8.61 -17.13
N GLY A 484 -1.89 9.50 -18.16
CA GLY A 484 -0.93 10.60 -18.21
C GLY A 484 0.41 10.24 -18.84
N ALA A 485 0.67 8.96 -19.16
CA ALA A 485 1.85 8.54 -19.93
C ALA A 485 1.64 8.80 -21.44
N PRO A 486 2.73 9.02 -22.19
CA PRO A 486 2.64 9.11 -23.65
C PRO A 486 2.00 7.86 -24.25
N GLY A 487 0.97 8.04 -25.09
CA GLY A 487 0.26 6.94 -25.74
C GLY A 487 -0.73 6.17 -24.86
N ALA A 488 -1.11 6.70 -23.68
CA ALA A 488 -2.08 6.08 -22.80
C ALA A 488 -3.46 5.93 -23.47
N GLY A 489 -4.01 4.72 -23.42
CA GLY A 489 -5.37 4.41 -23.90
C GLY A 489 -6.46 4.81 -22.90
N PRO A 490 -7.75 4.66 -23.28
CA PRO A 490 -8.88 5.02 -22.43
C PRO A 490 -8.99 4.15 -21.16
N ASN A 491 -8.50 2.92 -21.21
CA ASN A 491 -8.50 1.96 -20.09
C ASN A 491 -7.21 1.94 -19.26
N ALA A 492 -6.34 2.94 -19.50
CA ALA A 492 -5.07 3.06 -18.77
C ALA A 492 -5.26 3.07 -17.25
N LEU A 493 -4.38 2.37 -16.54
CA LEU A 493 -4.38 2.32 -15.09
C LEU A 493 -4.16 3.71 -14.50
N GLN A 494 -4.93 4.05 -13.49
CA GLN A 494 -4.93 5.40 -12.90
C GLN A 494 -3.59 5.77 -12.27
N ALA A 495 -2.88 4.80 -11.69
CA ALA A 495 -1.61 4.96 -10.96
C ALA A 495 -1.54 6.29 -10.17
N PRO A 496 -2.53 6.57 -9.29
CA PRO A 496 -2.81 7.93 -8.82
C PRO A 496 -1.64 8.53 -8.03
N GLN A 497 -0.93 7.73 -7.26
CA GLN A 497 0.21 8.20 -6.47
C GLN A 497 1.40 8.56 -7.37
N ALA A 498 1.71 7.71 -8.36
CA ALA A 498 2.79 7.95 -9.30
C ALA A 498 2.51 9.20 -10.16
N THR A 499 1.25 9.40 -10.58
CA THR A 499 0.83 10.61 -11.31
C THR A 499 1.04 11.86 -10.47
N LEU A 500 0.62 11.85 -9.21
CA LEU A 500 0.79 12.99 -8.31
C LEU A 500 2.27 13.30 -8.06
N ILE A 501 3.05 12.27 -7.72
CA ILE A 501 4.47 12.41 -7.39
C ILE A 501 5.27 12.90 -8.59
N SER A 502 5.03 12.37 -9.79
CA SER A 502 5.71 12.82 -11.01
C SER A 502 5.31 14.25 -11.41
N SER A 503 4.04 14.62 -11.22
CA SER A 503 3.58 15.99 -11.46
C SER A 503 4.24 17.00 -10.51
N LEU A 504 4.37 16.67 -9.23
CA LEU A 504 5.04 17.51 -8.24
C LEU A 504 6.53 17.69 -8.57
N ALA A 505 7.22 16.60 -8.90
CA ALA A 505 8.61 16.66 -9.32
C ALA A 505 8.77 17.57 -10.55
N THR A 506 7.91 17.41 -11.56
CA THR A 506 7.89 18.25 -12.77
C THR A 506 7.68 19.72 -12.42
N GLY A 507 6.77 20.01 -11.49
CA GLY A 507 6.51 21.38 -11.03
C GLY A 507 7.69 22.06 -10.36
N VAL A 508 8.45 21.33 -9.58
CA VAL A 508 9.68 21.88 -8.92
C VAL A 508 10.72 22.32 -9.94
N PHE A 509 10.86 21.60 -11.06
CA PHE A 509 11.83 21.95 -12.12
C PHE A 509 11.28 22.97 -13.14
N GLY A 510 10.11 23.55 -12.92
CA GLY A 510 9.56 24.61 -13.77
C GLY A 510 8.72 24.08 -14.94
N GLY A 511 8.23 22.83 -14.87
CA GLY A 511 7.23 22.30 -15.79
C GLY A 511 5.86 22.96 -15.59
N ALA A 512 4.94 22.71 -16.55
CA ALA A 512 3.58 23.25 -16.50
C ALA A 512 2.75 22.56 -15.40
N LEU A 513 2.77 23.12 -14.20
CA LEU A 513 1.89 22.73 -13.10
C LEU A 513 1.02 23.92 -12.74
N ASP A 514 -0.30 23.71 -12.65
CA ASP A 514 -1.22 24.75 -12.23
C ASP A 514 -1.14 24.93 -10.69
N TRP A 515 -0.18 25.75 -10.26
CA TRP A 515 0.00 26.11 -8.86
C TRP A 515 -1.22 26.81 -8.26
N GLY A 516 -2.06 27.46 -9.09
CA GLY A 516 -3.30 28.08 -8.65
C GLY A 516 -4.33 27.04 -8.17
N LEU A 517 -4.57 26.01 -8.98
CA LEU A 517 -5.45 24.89 -8.62
C LEU A 517 -4.92 24.12 -7.40
N MET A 518 -3.61 23.85 -7.37
CA MET A 518 -3.00 23.23 -6.20
C MET A 518 -3.09 24.10 -4.95
N GLY A 519 -2.97 25.43 -5.08
CA GLY A 519 -3.16 26.39 -3.99
C GLY A 519 -4.59 26.37 -3.43
N ILE A 520 -5.60 26.31 -4.30
CA ILE A 520 -7.00 26.10 -3.88
C ILE A 520 -7.14 24.79 -3.10
N GLY A 521 -6.54 23.71 -3.60
CA GLY A 521 -6.52 22.42 -2.91
C GLY A 521 -5.83 22.47 -1.55
N ALA A 522 -4.73 23.20 -1.46
CA ALA A 522 -4.03 23.43 -0.21
C ALA A 522 -4.91 24.14 0.84
N LEU A 523 -5.66 25.17 0.42
CA LEU A 523 -6.61 25.86 1.30
C LEU A 523 -7.75 24.93 1.76
N VAL A 524 -8.29 24.11 0.86
CA VAL A 524 -9.28 23.07 1.23
C VAL A 524 -8.67 22.10 2.24
N GLY A 525 -7.44 21.64 2.00
CA GLY A 525 -6.71 20.75 2.90
C GLY A 525 -6.52 21.34 4.30
N ILE A 526 -6.13 22.61 4.40
CA ILE A 526 -6.03 23.34 5.68
C ILE A 526 -7.40 23.38 6.38
N GLY A 527 -8.47 23.68 5.66
CA GLY A 527 -9.82 23.68 6.21
C GLY A 527 -10.23 22.32 6.78
N VAL A 528 -9.94 21.25 6.04
CA VAL A 528 -10.21 19.87 6.49
C VAL A 528 -9.37 19.51 7.73
N ILE A 529 -8.10 19.90 7.78
CA ILE A 529 -7.22 19.72 8.93
C ILE A 529 -7.81 20.39 10.19
N VAL A 530 -8.25 21.64 10.06
CA VAL A 530 -8.87 22.37 11.17
C VAL A 530 -10.12 21.65 11.67
N VAL A 531 -10.97 21.17 10.76
CA VAL A 531 -12.17 20.40 11.12
C VAL A 531 -11.79 19.09 11.82
N ASP A 532 -10.80 18.35 11.30
CA ASP A 532 -10.33 17.10 11.92
C ASP A 532 -9.79 17.34 13.34
N GLU A 533 -8.99 18.38 13.55
CA GLU A 533 -8.49 18.76 14.89
C GLU A 533 -9.63 19.11 15.86
N ILE A 534 -10.61 19.88 15.41
CA ILE A 534 -11.78 20.21 16.23
C ILE A 534 -12.56 18.93 16.59
N LEU A 535 -12.84 18.07 15.61
CA LEU A 535 -13.57 16.82 15.85
C LEU A 535 -12.83 15.89 16.82
N THR A 536 -11.53 15.72 16.62
CA THR A 536 -10.70 14.85 17.45
C THR A 536 -10.63 15.35 18.91
N HIS A 537 -10.53 16.68 19.13
CA HIS A 537 -10.44 17.25 20.47
C HIS A 537 -11.81 17.31 21.17
N THR A 538 -12.91 17.54 20.42
CA THR A 538 -14.24 17.71 21.02
C THR A 538 -14.96 16.39 21.22
N THR A 539 -14.92 15.48 20.26
CA THR A 539 -15.77 14.27 20.28
C THR A 539 -15.03 13.01 20.74
N LYS A 540 -13.70 12.94 20.58
CA LYS A 540 -12.85 11.75 20.85
C LYS A 540 -13.31 10.45 20.13
N LYS A 541 -14.36 10.52 19.33
CA LYS A 541 -14.99 9.39 18.63
C LYS A 541 -14.98 9.53 17.12
N PHE A 542 -14.97 10.76 16.62
CA PHE A 542 -15.02 11.05 15.18
C PHE A 542 -13.71 11.70 14.74
N SER A 543 -13.19 11.23 13.65
CA SER A 543 -12.05 11.83 12.94
C SER A 543 -12.40 11.98 11.47
N LEU A 544 -11.81 12.98 10.83
CA LEU A 544 -11.94 13.23 9.40
C LEU A 544 -10.55 13.23 8.77
N PRO A 545 -9.93 12.04 8.54
CA PRO A 545 -8.56 11.94 8.06
C PRO A 545 -8.36 12.79 6.78
N PRO A 546 -7.54 13.86 6.84
CA PRO A 546 -7.44 14.82 5.72
C PRO A 546 -6.92 14.19 4.43
N LEU A 547 -6.02 13.20 4.56
CA LEU A 547 -5.49 12.45 3.42
C LEU A 547 -6.59 11.68 2.68
N ALA A 548 -7.54 11.09 3.42
CA ALA A 548 -8.66 10.34 2.84
C ALA A 548 -9.66 11.27 2.15
N VAL A 549 -9.88 12.48 2.68
CA VAL A 549 -10.66 13.53 1.99
C VAL A 549 -10.00 13.88 0.65
N GLY A 550 -8.69 14.14 0.67
CA GLY A 550 -7.92 14.43 -0.53
C GLY A 550 -7.98 13.29 -1.56
N MET A 551 -7.92 12.03 -1.13
CA MET A 551 -8.09 10.88 -2.02
C MET A 551 -9.49 10.83 -2.65
N GLY A 552 -10.55 11.13 -1.89
CA GLY A 552 -11.91 11.24 -2.42
C GLY A 552 -12.06 12.34 -3.48
N MET A 553 -11.25 13.40 -3.36
CA MET A 553 -11.22 14.50 -4.36
C MET A 553 -10.39 14.16 -5.60
N TYR A 554 -9.32 13.37 -5.43
CA TYR A 554 -8.31 13.09 -6.45
C TYR A 554 -8.68 11.92 -7.36
N LEU A 555 -9.24 10.86 -6.78
CA LEU A 555 -9.62 9.65 -7.51
C LEU A 555 -10.94 9.85 -8.27
N PRO A 556 -11.13 9.17 -9.42
CA PRO A 556 -12.41 9.12 -10.09
C PRO A 556 -13.53 8.63 -9.16
N MET A 557 -14.73 9.20 -9.29
CA MET A 557 -15.88 8.84 -8.44
C MET A 557 -16.20 7.35 -8.49
N THR A 558 -16.03 6.72 -9.65
CA THR A 558 -16.24 5.28 -9.82
C THR A 558 -15.46 4.44 -8.84
N LEU A 559 -14.22 4.79 -8.58
CA LEU A 559 -13.37 4.10 -7.61
C LEU A 559 -13.70 4.53 -6.18
N SER A 560 -13.78 5.84 -5.94
CA SER A 560 -13.91 6.40 -4.60
C SER A 560 -15.26 6.12 -3.96
N LEU A 561 -16.36 5.98 -4.71
CA LEU A 561 -17.69 5.71 -4.15
C LEU A 561 -17.87 4.24 -3.72
N THR A 562 -17.21 3.30 -4.38
CA THR A 562 -17.32 1.86 -4.06
C THR A 562 -16.66 1.53 -2.72
N ILE A 563 -15.57 2.24 -2.36
CA ILE A 563 -14.85 2.03 -1.07
C ILE A 563 -15.77 2.29 0.15
N PRO A 564 -16.48 3.42 0.27
CA PRO A 564 -17.47 3.64 1.33
C PRO A 564 -18.58 2.59 1.41
N ILE A 565 -19.02 2.06 0.27
CA ILE A 565 -20.00 0.95 0.25
C ILE A 565 -19.40 -0.29 0.93
N GLY A 566 -18.16 -0.65 0.58
CA GLY A 566 -17.44 -1.75 1.22
C GLY A 566 -17.23 -1.55 2.72
N ALA A 567 -16.90 -0.32 3.14
CA ALA A 567 -16.74 0.03 4.56
C ALA A 567 -18.06 -0.07 5.34
N ALA A 568 -19.17 0.36 4.74
CA ALA A 568 -20.48 0.20 5.35
C ALA A 568 -20.85 -1.29 5.54
N LEU A 569 -20.55 -2.14 4.55
CA LEU A 569 -20.74 -3.59 4.65
C LEU A 569 -19.85 -4.20 5.74
N GLY A 570 -18.58 -3.79 5.84
CA GLY A 570 -17.65 -4.20 6.89
C GLY A 570 -18.15 -3.79 8.28
N TRP A 571 -18.57 -2.53 8.44
CA TRP A 571 -19.16 -2.05 9.68
C TRP A 571 -20.42 -2.82 10.10
N LEU A 572 -21.31 -3.13 9.14
CA LEU A 572 -22.49 -3.97 9.39
C LEU A 572 -22.12 -5.39 9.80
N PHE A 573 -21.04 -5.93 9.22
CA PHE A 573 -20.51 -7.24 9.60
C PHE A 573 -19.93 -7.21 11.02
N ASP A 574 -19.13 -6.22 11.36
CA ASP A 574 -18.53 -6.06 12.68
C ASP A 574 -19.58 -5.82 13.77
N LYS A 575 -20.61 -5.02 13.44
CA LYS A 575 -21.76 -4.81 14.34
C LYS A 575 -22.51 -6.12 14.58
N TRP A 576 -22.74 -6.92 13.54
CA TRP A 576 -23.31 -8.26 13.68
C TRP A 576 -22.43 -9.16 14.56
N ALA A 577 -21.11 -9.18 14.34
CA ALA A 577 -20.17 -9.96 15.13
C ALA A 577 -20.22 -9.60 16.61
N ALA A 578 -20.28 -8.31 16.93
CA ALA A 578 -20.37 -7.80 18.31
C ALA A 578 -21.68 -8.15 19.03
N HIS A 579 -22.80 -8.32 18.30
CA HIS A 579 -24.11 -8.66 18.87
C HIS A 579 -24.40 -10.17 18.88
N THR A 580 -23.51 -10.99 18.38
CA THR A 580 -23.69 -12.45 18.33
C THR A 580 -22.80 -13.11 19.38
N ALA A 581 -23.37 -14.05 20.17
CA ALA A 581 -22.66 -14.76 21.22
C ALA A 581 -21.39 -15.49 20.68
N GLY A 582 -20.37 -15.62 21.53
CA GLY A 582 -19.12 -16.30 21.23
C GLY A 582 -17.97 -15.38 20.84
N ASP A 583 -16.90 -15.91 20.25
CA ASP A 583 -15.65 -15.17 19.92
C ASP A 583 -15.90 -14.05 18.90
N VAL A 584 -15.98 -12.81 19.40
CA VAL A 584 -16.21 -11.61 18.58
C VAL A 584 -15.02 -11.31 17.67
N GLU A 585 -13.81 -11.42 18.20
CA GLU A 585 -12.59 -11.11 17.43
C GLU A 585 -12.34 -12.15 16.31
N GLY A 586 -12.60 -13.43 16.59
CA GLY A 586 -12.54 -14.47 15.57
C GLY A 586 -13.55 -14.27 14.42
N LYS A 587 -14.75 -13.78 14.74
CA LYS A 587 -15.75 -13.42 13.72
C LYS A 587 -15.32 -12.23 12.87
N LYS A 588 -14.85 -11.15 13.47
CA LYS A 588 -14.31 -9.99 12.75
C LYS A 588 -13.14 -10.39 11.85
N ARG A 589 -12.23 -11.23 12.37
CA ARG A 589 -11.11 -11.79 11.57
C ARG A 589 -11.61 -12.53 10.33
N THR A 590 -12.70 -13.29 10.44
CA THR A 590 -13.31 -13.98 9.28
C THR A 590 -13.81 -12.98 8.23
N GLY A 591 -14.31 -11.80 8.63
CA GLY A 591 -14.66 -10.70 7.74
C GLY A 591 -13.43 -10.11 7.02
N ILE A 592 -12.31 -9.92 7.74
CA ILE A 592 -11.03 -9.46 7.16
C ILE A 592 -10.51 -10.47 6.12
N LEU A 593 -10.61 -11.77 6.40
CA LEU A 593 -10.19 -12.81 5.46
C LEU A 593 -11.07 -12.85 4.21
N LEU A 594 -12.40 -12.61 4.33
CA LEU A 594 -13.26 -12.40 3.17
C LEU A 594 -12.79 -11.21 2.33
N ALA A 595 -12.59 -10.06 2.96
CA ALA A 595 -12.13 -8.85 2.28
C ALA A 595 -10.81 -9.09 1.53
N THR A 596 -9.87 -9.78 2.17
CA THR A 596 -8.61 -10.20 1.53
C THR A 596 -8.88 -11.10 0.31
N GLY A 597 -9.79 -12.08 0.45
CA GLY A 597 -10.15 -12.94 -0.67
C GLY A 597 -10.71 -12.15 -1.86
N LEU A 598 -11.59 -11.18 -1.60
CA LEU A 598 -12.15 -10.30 -2.63
C LEU A 598 -11.04 -9.54 -3.39
N ILE A 599 -10.08 -8.98 -2.66
CA ILE A 599 -8.95 -8.24 -3.24
C ILE A 599 -8.06 -9.16 -4.07
N VAL A 600 -7.63 -10.27 -3.47
CA VAL A 600 -6.70 -11.21 -4.11
C VAL A 600 -7.30 -11.81 -5.37
N GLY A 601 -8.59 -12.20 -5.35
CA GLY A 601 -9.25 -12.83 -6.49
C GLY A 601 -9.30 -11.93 -7.72
N GLU A 602 -9.83 -10.71 -7.59
CA GLU A 602 -9.91 -9.75 -8.69
C GLU A 602 -8.50 -9.33 -9.16
N SER A 603 -7.58 -9.10 -8.22
CA SER A 603 -6.24 -8.64 -8.57
C SER A 603 -5.43 -9.69 -9.33
N ILE A 604 -5.49 -10.97 -8.91
CA ILE A 604 -4.80 -12.05 -9.63
C ILE A 604 -5.43 -12.26 -11.01
N PHE A 605 -6.77 -12.25 -11.08
CA PHE A 605 -7.43 -12.32 -12.37
C PHE A 605 -7.03 -11.16 -13.27
N GLY A 606 -6.95 -9.93 -12.75
CA GLY A 606 -6.48 -8.76 -13.49
C GLY A 606 -5.04 -8.92 -14.03
N VAL A 607 -4.15 -9.56 -13.27
CA VAL A 607 -2.79 -9.89 -13.75
C VAL A 607 -2.82 -10.95 -14.86
N ILE A 608 -3.66 -11.99 -14.70
CA ILE A 608 -3.84 -13.02 -15.74
C ILE A 608 -4.45 -12.40 -17.00
N TYR A 609 -5.44 -11.53 -16.86
CA TYR A 609 -6.07 -10.83 -17.98
C TYR A 609 -5.08 -9.91 -18.71
N ALA A 610 -4.23 -9.21 -17.98
CA ALA A 610 -3.15 -8.43 -18.58
C ALA A 610 -2.19 -9.29 -19.41
N ALA A 611 -1.88 -10.51 -18.95
CA ALA A 611 -1.08 -11.45 -19.74
C ALA A 611 -1.80 -11.88 -21.03
N MET A 612 -3.11 -12.08 -20.99
CA MET A 612 -3.91 -12.38 -22.18
C MET A 612 -3.93 -11.21 -23.16
N ILE A 613 -4.16 -9.96 -22.67
CA ILE A 613 -4.09 -8.74 -23.50
C ILE A 613 -2.73 -8.63 -24.16
N ALA A 614 -1.63 -8.79 -23.41
CA ALA A 614 -0.28 -8.71 -23.94
C ALA A 614 0.02 -9.80 -25.00
N ALA A 615 -0.56 -10.99 -24.85
CA ALA A 615 -0.39 -12.08 -25.80
C ALA A 615 -1.22 -11.91 -27.07
N VAL A 616 -2.46 -11.39 -26.94
CA VAL A 616 -3.42 -11.23 -28.06
C VAL A 616 -3.22 -9.87 -28.78
N GLY A 617 -2.71 -8.86 -28.06
CA GLY A 617 -2.56 -7.49 -28.57
C GLY A 617 -3.87 -6.70 -28.64
N SER A 618 -4.90 -7.11 -27.91
CA SER A 618 -6.20 -6.45 -27.86
C SER A 618 -6.74 -6.37 -26.44
N GLU A 619 -7.27 -5.22 -26.06
CA GLU A 619 -7.97 -5.03 -24.79
C GLU A 619 -9.26 -5.87 -24.67
N ASP A 620 -9.80 -6.32 -25.79
CA ASP A 620 -10.98 -7.18 -25.88
C ASP A 620 -10.60 -8.67 -26.08
N ALA A 621 -9.49 -9.09 -25.51
CA ALA A 621 -8.90 -10.43 -25.73
C ALA A 621 -9.87 -11.60 -25.51
N ILE A 622 -10.87 -11.44 -24.61
CA ILE A 622 -11.86 -12.48 -24.29
C ILE A 622 -13.31 -11.99 -24.39
N ALA A 623 -13.55 -10.79 -24.92
CA ALA A 623 -14.92 -10.27 -25.06
C ALA A 623 -15.77 -11.14 -25.96
N ILE A 624 -16.95 -11.55 -25.48
CA ILE A 624 -17.90 -12.40 -26.23
C ILE A 624 -19.27 -11.74 -26.44
N ALA A 625 -19.61 -10.75 -25.63
CA ALA A 625 -20.88 -10.06 -25.72
C ALA A 625 -20.87 -9.03 -26.87
N PRO A 626 -21.93 -8.94 -27.69
CA PRO A 626 -22.05 -7.95 -28.73
C PRO A 626 -22.27 -6.54 -28.15
N GLU A 627 -21.91 -5.49 -28.87
CA GLU A 627 -22.09 -4.08 -28.43
C GLU A 627 -23.56 -3.76 -28.09
N SER A 628 -24.52 -4.39 -28.79
CA SER A 628 -25.94 -4.24 -28.51
C SER A 628 -26.38 -4.67 -27.11
N TRP A 629 -25.56 -5.46 -26.41
CA TRP A 629 -25.79 -5.93 -25.04
C TRP A 629 -25.41 -4.89 -23.97
N ASP A 630 -24.80 -3.79 -24.32
CA ASP A 630 -24.23 -2.83 -23.38
C ASP A 630 -25.21 -2.33 -22.29
N SER A 631 -26.45 -2.01 -22.66
CA SER A 631 -27.49 -1.60 -21.71
C SER A 631 -27.91 -2.74 -20.78
N GLY A 632 -28.03 -3.97 -21.31
CA GLY A 632 -28.34 -5.18 -20.55
C GLY A 632 -27.21 -5.52 -19.56
N ALA A 633 -25.96 -5.42 -20.00
CA ALA A 633 -24.78 -5.64 -19.19
C ALA A 633 -24.73 -4.77 -17.92
N GLY A 634 -25.23 -3.51 -18.01
CA GLY A 634 -25.32 -2.62 -16.85
C GLY A 634 -26.30 -3.13 -15.79
N ILE A 635 -27.52 -3.47 -16.19
CA ILE A 635 -28.56 -3.94 -15.25
C ILE A 635 -28.18 -5.30 -14.65
N VAL A 636 -27.77 -6.25 -15.50
CA VAL A 636 -27.34 -7.58 -15.05
C VAL A 636 -26.12 -7.46 -14.14
N GLY A 637 -25.19 -6.55 -14.46
CA GLY A 637 -24.01 -6.28 -13.63
C GLY A 637 -24.38 -5.86 -12.21
N VAL A 638 -25.26 -4.88 -12.03
CA VAL A 638 -25.68 -4.42 -10.70
C VAL A 638 -26.35 -5.55 -9.91
N ILE A 639 -27.27 -6.30 -10.55
CA ILE A 639 -28.01 -7.38 -9.88
C ILE A 639 -27.05 -8.49 -9.45
N THR A 640 -26.19 -8.97 -10.35
CA THR A 640 -25.24 -10.05 -10.06
C THR A 640 -24.18 -9.62 -9.03
N PHE A 641 -23.70 -8.37 -9.09
CA PHE A 641 -22.79 -7.83 -8.11
C PHE A 641 -23.40 -7.79 -6.70
N ALA A 642 -24.60 -7.21 -6.59
CA ALA A 642 -25.31 -7.15 -5.31
C ALA A 642 -25.64 -8.56 -4.77
N ALA A 643 -26.06 -9.48 -5.62
CA ALA A 643 -26.34 -10.87 -5.25
C ALA A 643 -25.09 -11.60 -4.77
N ALA A 644 -23.94 -11.45 -5.47
CA ALA A 644 -22.68 -12.06 -5.08
C ALA A 644 -22.18 -11.52 -3.73
N ILE A 645 -22.24 -10.20 -3.50
CA ILE A 645 -21.89 -9.60 -2.21
C ILE A 645 -22.79 -10.10 -1.09
N ALA A 646 -24.12 -10.10 -1.31
CA ALA A 646 -25.07 -10.57 -0.32
C ALA A 646 -24.86 -12.06 0.02
N PHE A 647 -24.59 -12.88 -0.99
CA PHE A 647 -24.23 -14.29 -0.81
C PHE A 647 -22.96 -14.43 0.03
N LEU A 648 -21.87 -13.76 -0.33
CA LEU A 648 -20.57 -13.87 0.33
C LEU A 648 -20.66 -13.45 1.80
N TYR A 649 -21.26 -12.30 2.10
CA TYR A 649 -21.40 -11.83 3.49
C TYR A 649 -22.31 -12.73 4.33
N ARG A 650 -23.42 -13.24 3.76
CA ARG A 650 -24.31 -14.20 4.45
C ARG A 650 -23.61 -15.54 4.69
N TRP A 651 -22.91 -16.04 3.70
CA TRP A 651 -22.16 -17.30 3.79
C TRP A 651 -21.02 -17.17 4.82
N THR A 652 -20.27 -16.08 4.78
CA THR A 652 -19.18 -15.81 5.74
C THR A 652 -19.72 -15.72 7.18
N LYS A 653 -20.89 -15.12 7.39
CA LYS A 653 -21.54 -15.11 8.72
C LYS A 653 -21.85 -16.53 9.22
N ARG A 654 -22.26 -17.46 8.35
CA ARG A 654 -22.48 -18.87 8.71
C ARG A 654 -21.15 -19.53 9.08
N GLN A 655 -20.13 -19.39 8.24
CA GLN A 655 -18.80 -19.95 8.51
C GLN A 655 -18.18 -19.39 9.81
N ALA A 656 -18.38 -18.11 10.11
CA ALA A 656 -17.89 -17.50 11.34
C ALA A 656 -18.63 -18.01 12.60
N LYS A 657 -19.86 -18.49 12.50
CA LYS A 657 -20.58 -19.18 13.59
C LYS A 657 -20.04 -20.60 13.80
N GLU A 658 -19.90 -21.37 12.73
CA GLU A 658 -19.35 -22.74 12.78
C GLU A 658 -17.96 -22.78 13.43
N ARG A 659 -17.13 -21.75 13.21
CA ARG A 659 -15.81 -21.59 13.82
C ARG A 659 -15.86 -21.46 15.35
N VAL A 660 -16.95 -20.94 15.91
CA VAL A 660 -17.09 -20.69 17.35
C VAL A 660 -17.65 -21.91 18.07
N GLU A 661 -18.40 -22.76 17.34
CA GLU A 661 -19.00 -24.00 17.89
C GLU A 661 -18.02 -25.19 17.83
N ALA A 662 -16.95 -25.11 17.04
CA ALA A 662 -15.87 -26.09 16.93
C ALA A 662 -14.68 -25.75 17.84
#